data_f97262391f1207fb2a5a61cfcf8d5f2d
#
_entry.id   f97262391f1207fb2a5a61cfcf8d5f2d
#
_cell.length_a   1.000
_cell.length_b   1.000
_cell.length_c   1.000
_cell.angle_alpha   90.00
_cell.angle_beta   90.00
_cell.angle_gamma   90.00
#
_symmetry.space_group_name_H-M   'P 1'
#
loop_
_entity.id
_entity.type
_entity.pdbx_description
1 polymer ?
#
loop_
_entity_poly.entity_id
_entity_poly.type
_entity_poly.pdbx_seq_one_letter_code
_entity_poly.pdbx_strand_id
1 'polypeptide(L)'
;MKLKRFLSSVIALVLMASLPMSVFAADWYLEDGDITVSADGSGQTVSQGGSAPVADDAPVIKQRDSAAATGSAITINTSGDATANVTIEDVNISSSGDAIDVGSSSANITLEGDNKIFSESGSALHVSDGDVTITGSGSLKAEIGDNEDGYNDSAKIGSHEDEDMSGKIHITGSATITTEDDRKDDFYGDGAGIGSGYNGNMSGSITIDENAKVNAFSQEDGAGIGSGEGGNMSGSITISGNAQVTAGSGWDGAGIGSGDDDNMSGSITIDGNAQVTAWSGVDGTGIGSGEDGDVSGTITIGGSAKVTAWSESSGAGIGSGEDGDVSGTITVGGSAQVTAGSDDDGAGIGAGQDGSITSTGRIILRDSAKVTAIGEDEGAGIGAGEEDRMAGLIIIQDNAQVTAIAGDCAAAIGSDDKNEMTGTIFILGNAHVTTGMLDDDDVHFDYNTKEIKYTLDENSIGYIGDSQSSNHKSDNGHYVIGPDVTINGRNGSDIEALKDYINMRLSGENHDGDPENLTRLDIRSENGKFTVTAEGEGAVEKILYGGSEIVPTAPGTYPVTCVVRLGEETVEFRIGTLVVPEPEPADEEPDETNPKQSPLYRVTDRDGKDIPYEAEKKDSVLTITAAADFAVLTGKLNGFSILKTQGVEKIIFKTGGTASAFTLSDLLEKGKSGETCKLTHDGKSVTFTLGEKMTDISSILIEP
;
A
#
# COMPACT_ATOMS: atom_id res chain seq x y z
N MET A 1 74.56 -17.84 15.49
CA MET A 1 73.47 -17.99 16.46
C MET A 1 72.79 -16.65 16.82
N LYS A 2 73.53 -15.51 16.81
CA LYS A 2 72.91 -14.19 17.11
C LYS A 2 72.03 -13.61 16.01
N LEU A 3 72.25 -13.94 14.73
CA LEU A 3 71.48 -13.42 13.61
C LEU A 3 70.11 -14.12 13.48
N LYS A 4 69.96 -15.41 13.81
CA LYS A 4 68.70 -16.14 13.82
C LYS A 4 67.74 -15.69 14.93
N ARG A 5 68.25 -15.23 16.07
CA ARG A 5 67.41 -14.70 17.15
C ARG A 5 66.91 -13.30 16.86
N PHE A 6 67.68 -12.50 16.10
CA PHE A 6 67.25 -11.14 15.71
C PHE A 6 66.14 -11.22 14.61
N LEU A 7 66.28 -12.16 13.64
CA LEU A 7 65.26 -12.35 12.62
C LEU A 7 63.97 -12.92 13.17
N SER A 8 64.04 -13.83 14.16
CA SER A 8 62.82 -14.35 14.81
C SER A 8 62.09 -13.31 15.69
N SER A 9 62.81 -12.37 16.28
CA SER A 9 62.19 -11.29 17.05
C SER A 9 61.55 -10.22 16.17
N VAL A 10 62.15 -9.93 15.00
CA VAL A 10 61.59 -8.97 14.04
C VAL A 10 60.36 -9.59 13.35
N ILE A 11 60.39 -10.90 12.99
CA ILE A 11 59.23 -11.58 12.44
C ILE A 11 58.08 -11.69 13.47
N ALA A 12 58.38 -11.96 14.73
CA ALA A 12 57.40 -11.97 15.79
C ALA A 12 56.75 -10.57 16.03
N LEU A 13 57.57 -9.50 15.91
CA LEU A 13 57.07 -8.13 16.08
C LEU A 13 56.24 -7.68 14.86
N VAL A 14 56.63 -8.09 13.65
CA VAL A 14 55.85 -7.82 12.42
C VAL A 14 54.61 -8.68 12.35
N LEU A 15 54.60 -9.92 12.86
CA LEU A 15 53.40 -10.74 12.96
C LEU A 15 52.43 -10.26 14.07
N MET A 16 52.90 -9.63 15.12
CA MET A 16 52.01 -9.00 16.13
C MET A 16 51.37 -7.70 15.62
N ALA A 17 51.99 -7.02 14.64
CA ALA A 17 51.45 -5.82 14.03
C ALA A 17 50.45 -6.11 12.90
N SER A 18 50.27 -7.40 12.50
CA SER A 18 49.36 -7.83 11.43
C SER A 18 48.23 -8.79 11.87
N LEU A 19 48.11 -8.99 13.18
CA LEU A 19 46.87 -9.58 13.69
C LEU A 19 45.81 -8.47 13.62
N PRO A 20 44.65 -8.71 12.96
CA PRO A 20 43.53 -7.82 13.19
C PRO A 20 43.26 -7.85 14.68
N MET A 21 43.50 -6.73 15.37
CA MET A 21 42.95 -6.55 16.70
C MET A 21 41.44 -6.66 16.50
N SER A 22 40.85 -7.71 17.04
CA SER A 22 39.40 -7.69 17.23
C SER A 22 39.14 -6.49 18.12
N VAL A 23 38.70 -5.40 17.51
CA VAL A 23 38.21 -4.24 18.25
C VAL A 23 36.97 -4.72 18.95
N PHE A 24 37.03 -4.92 20.27
CA PHE A 24 35.82 -5.14 21.05
C PHE A 24 35.08 -3.80 21.03
N ALA A 25 33.78 -3.81 20.80
CA ALA A 25 32.92 -2.65 21.01
C ALA A 25 33.20 -2.10 22.39
N ALA A 26 33.59 -0.81 22.45
CA ALA A 26 33.80 -0.15 23.71
C ALA A 26 32.52 0.58 24.16
N ASP A 27 32.31 0.59 25.50
CA ASP A 27 31.25 1.40 26.07
C ASP A 27 31.76 2.85 26.23
N TRP A 28 31.03 3.80 25.67
CA TRP A 28 31.26 5.23 25.73
C TRP A 28 30.16 5.91 26.53
N TYR A 29 30.49 6.64 27.58
CA TYR A 29 29.49 7.19 28.50
C TYR A 29 29.35 8.71 28.34
N LEU A 30 28.16 9.18 28.01
CA LEU A 30 27.85 10.58 27.71
C LEU A 30 28.23 11.55 28.88
N GLU A 31 28.24 11.07 30.12
CA GLU A 31 28.67 11.88 31.26
C GLU A 31 30.16 12.26 31.21
N ASP A 32 30.97 11.62 30.38
CA ASP A 32 32.40 11.94 30.23
C ASP A 32 32.63 13.01 29.12
N GLY A 33 31.57 13.56 28.51
CA GLY A 33 31.57 14.66 27.53
C GLY A 33 31.10 14.24 26.15
N ASP A 34 31.00 15.19 25.23
CA ASP A 34 30.57 15.02 23.86
C ASP A 34 31.33 13.90 23.14
N ILE A 35 30.62 13.14 22.31
CA ILE A 35 31.18 12.02 21.58
C ILE A 35 31.17 12.36 20.08
N THR A 36 32.34 12.20 19.45
CA THR A 36 32.45 12.29 17.99
C THR A 36 32.85 10.94 17.43
N VAL A 37 32.01 10.39 16.55
CA VAL A 37 32.29 9.19 15.78
C VAL A 37 32.69 9.60 14.36
N SER A 38 33.85 9.14 13.89
CA SER A 38 34.37 9.49 12.57
C SER A 38 34.67 8.20 11.79
N ALA A 39 34.21 8.08 10.55
CA ALA A 39 34.51 6.95 9.68
C ALA A 39 34.99 7.42 8.31
N ASP A 40 36.00 6.68 7.80
CA ASP A 40 36.54 6.90 6.45
C ASP A 40 36.94 5.55 5.83
N GLY A 41 37.55 5.56 4.65
CA GLY A 41 38.01 4.33 3.97
C GLY A 41 39.09 3.54 4.73
N SER A 42 39.61 4.03 5.89
CA SER A 42 40.60 3.36 6.71
C SER A 42 40.02 2.70 7.98
N GLY A 43 38.77 3.03 8.34
CA GLY A 43 38.06 2.49 9.51
C GLY A 43 37.31 3.56 10.27
N GLN A 44 36.80 3.19 11.46
CA GLN A 44 36.04 4.05 12.34
C GLN A 44 36.83 4.39 13.61
N THR A 45 36.67 5.59 14.10
CA THR A 45 37.27 6.06 15.34
C THR A 45 36.24 6.83 16.15
N VAL A 46 36.47 6.83 17.49
CA VAL A 46 35.65 7.60 18.43
C VAL A 46 36.57 8.51 19.26
N SER A 47 36.15 9.75 19.46
CA SER A 47 36.76 10.68 20.40
C SER A 47 35.72 11.22 21.37
N GLN A 48 36.10 11.52 22.59
CA GLN A 48 35.23 12.00 23.65
C GLN A 48 35.87 13.12 24.45
N GLY A 49 35.11 14.18 24.74
CA GLY A 49 35.54 15.31 25.54
C GLY A 49 36.83 15.99 25.02
N GLY A 50 37.05 15.97 23.68
CA GLY A 50 38.24 16.49 23.03
C GLY A 50 39.50 15.59 23.17
N SER A 51 39.35 14.31 23.56
CA SER A 51 40.42 13.30 23.57
C SER A 51 40.89 12.95 22.14
N ALA A 52 42.06 12.32 22.04
CA ALA A 52 42.53 11.79 20.78
C ALA A 52 41.63 10.65 20.30
N PRO A 53 41.37 10.55 18.98
CA PRO A 53 40.53 9.48 18.43
C PRO A 53 41.11 8.09 18.73
N VAL A 54 40.24 7.15 19.08
CA VAL A 54 40.51 5.73 19.32
C VAL A 54 39.77 4.91 18.32
N ALA A 55 40.39 3.88 17.70
CA ALA A 55 39.75 2.99 16.77
C ALA A 55 38.68 2.16 17.50
N ASP A 56 37.46 2.25 17.00
CA ASP A 56 36.29 1.47 17.47
C ASP A 56 35.26 1.37 16.32
N ASP A 57 35.14 0.16 15.75
CA ASP A 57 34.28 -0.06 14.57
C ASP A 57 32.80 -0.29 14.94
N ALA A 58 32.48 -0.41 16.23
CA ALA A 58 31.12 -0.64 16.71
C ALA A 58 30.91 -0.07 18.13
N PRO A 59 31.07 1.25 18.34
CA PRO A 59 30.92 1.86 19.66
C PRO A 59 29.51 1.67 20.19
N VAL A 60 29.41 1.44 21.50
CA VAL A 60 28.15 1.46 22.24
C VAL A 60 28.14 2.71 23.11
N ILE A 61 27.31 3.67 22.77
CA ILE A 61 27.13 4.92 23.49
C ILE A 61 26.03 4.74 24.52
N LYS A 62 26.36 5.00 25.78
CA LYS A 62 25.53 4.74 26.94
C LYS A 62 25.44 5.95 27.87
N GLN A 63 24.55 5.84 28.82
CA GLN A 63 24.48 6.73 29.96
C GLN A 63 24.45 5.92 31.26
N ARG A 64 25.19 6.35 32.28
CA ARG A 64 25.24 5.68 33.59
C ARG A 64 23.97 5.90 34.40
N ASP A 65 23.35 7.07 34.23
CA ASP A 65 22.09 7.45 34.87
C ASP A 65 21.15 8.07 33.85
N SER A 66 20.44 7.22 33.10
CA SER A 66 19.47 7.65 32.07
C SER A 66 18.24 8.38 32.65
N ALA A 67 18.04 8.37 33.97
CA ALA A 67 16.99 9.16 34.61
C ALA A 67 17.30 10.66 34.63
N ALA A 68 18.58 11.03 34.50
CA ALA A 68 19.04 12.44 34.47
C ALA A 68 19.53 12.79 33.07
N ALA A 69 18.95 13.80 32.43
CA ALA A 69 19.42 14.24 31.12
C ALA A 69 20.87 14.78 31.19
N THR A 70 21.66 14.52 30.15
CA THR A 70 23.00 15.09 29.94
C THR A 70 22.97 16.11 28.80
N GLY A 71 23.79 17.16 28.90
CA GLY A 71 24.00 18.15 27.84
C GLY A 71 24.99 17.68 26.75
N SER A 72 25.60 16.50 26.90
CA SER A 72 26.57 15.99 25.91
C SER A 72 25.89 15.50 24.67
N ALA A 73 26.38 15.90 23.49
CA ALA A 73 25.87 15.54 22.19
C ALA A 73 26.71 14.44 21.50
N ILE A 74 26.13 13.84 20.45
CA ILE A 74 26.80 12.87 19.58
C ILE A 74 26.94 13.50 18.20
N THR A 75 28.16 13.59 17.68
CA THR A 75 28.42 14.02 16.29
C THR A 75 28.97 12.86 15.49
N ILE A 76 28.44 12.65 14.31
CA ILE A 76 28.86 11.59 13.39
C ILE A 76 29.42 12.23 12.12
N ASN A 77 30.69 11.97 11.81
CA ASN A 77 31.37 12.51 10.64
C ASN A 77 31.87 11.37 9.74
N THR A 78 31.44 11.34 8.50
CA THR A 78 31.93 10.36 7.54
C THR A 78 32.55 11.01 6.31
N SER A 79 33.41 10.31 5.61
CA SER A 79 33.98 10.80 4.38
C SER A 79 34.06 9.71 3.30
N GLY A 80 33.85 10.12 2.05
CA GLY A 80 33.73 9.20 0.91
C GLY A 80 32.47 8.33 1.04
N ASP A 81 32.58 7.04 0.74
CA ASP A 81 31.48 6.07 0.83
C ASP A 81 31.41 5.38 2.21
N ALA A 82 32.05 5.93 3.24
CA ALA A 82 32.05 5.33 4.57
C ALA A 82 30.72 5.57 5.29
N THR A 83 30.27 4.54 6.04
CA THR A 83 29.12 4.64 6.93
C THR A 83 29.56 4.33 8.36
N ALA A 84 29.22 5.21 9.30
CA ALA A 84 29.49 4.98 10.71
C ALA A 84 28.47 3.98 11.29
N ASN A 85 28.94 3.11 12.20
CA ASN A 85 28.08 2.18 12.92
C ASN A 85 28.09 2.54 14.39
N VAL A 86 26.94 2.85 14.96
CA VAL A 86 26.79 3.32 16.35
C VAL A 86 25.63 2.59 17.00
N THR A 87 25.84 2.08 18.21
CA THR A 87 24.74 1.63 19.07
C THR A 87 24.51 2.68 20.15
N ILE A 88 23.27 3.08 20.37
CA ILE A 88 22.87 3.90 21.52
C ILE A 88 22.01 3.06 22.45
N GLU A 89 22.32 3.07 23.74
CA GLU A 89 21.69 2.24 24.75
C GLU A 89 21.36 3.07 25.99
N ASP A 90 20.07 3.20 26.30
CA ASP A 90 19.55 3.91 27.48
C ASP A 90 20.10 5.35 27.62
N VAL A 91 20.17 6.12 26.52
CA VAL A 91 20.63 7.52 26.54
C VAL A 91 19.48 8.48 26.83
N ASN A 92 19.80 9.60 27.49
CA ASN A 92 18.91 10.74 27.76
C ASN A 92 19.67 12.03 27.55
N ILE A 93 19.61 12.57 26.32
CA ILE A 93 20.33 13.77 25.90
C ILE A 93 19.36 14.96 25.94
N SER A 94 19.83 16.09 26.49
CA SER A 94 19.15 17.39 26.38
C SER A 94 20.21 18.44 26.01
N SER A 95 20.36 18.65 24.71
CA SER A 95 21.38 19.54 24.13
C SER A 95 20.81 20.93 23.87
N SER A 96 21.69 21.94 23.89
CA SER A 96 21.33 23.30 23.42
C SER A 96 21.33 23.46 21.91
N GLY A 97 21.87 22.51 21.15
CA GLY A 97 21.82 22.35 19.72
C GLY A 97 21.41 20.91 19.43
N ASP A 98 21.77 20.34 18.27
CA ASP A 98 21.46 18.97 17.94
C ASP A 98 21.89 17.98 19.03
N ALA A 99 21.03 17.04 19.37
CA ALA A 99 21.37 15.99 20.30
C ALA A 99 22.23 14.90 19.63
N ILE A 100 21.87 14.55 18.39
CA ILE A 100 22.65 13.70 17.50
C ILE A 100 22.76 14.41 16.16
N ASP A 101 23.98 14.79 15.77
CA ASP A 101 24.26 15.44 14.48
C ASP A 101 24.93 14.45 13.52
N VAL A 102 24.22 14.09 12.46
CA VAL A 102 24.71 13.31 11.33
C VAL A 102 24.91 14.21 10.10
N GLY A 103 24.06 15.20 9.92
CA GLY A 103 24.12 16.16 8.81
C GLY A 103 24.22 15.47 7.44
N SER A 104 25.32 15.74 6.72
CA SER A 104 25.59 15.12 5.42
C SER A 104 26.36 13.79 5.49
N SER A 105 26.56 13.24 6.68
CA SER A 105 27.24 11.97 6.91
C SER A 105 26.31 10.76 6.77
N SER A 106 26.89 9.56 6.66
CA SER A 106 26.08 8.32 6.63
C SER A 106 26.27 7.52 7.92
N ALA A 107 25.18 7.04 8.51
CA ALA A 107 25.19 6.31 9.77
C ALA A 107 24.20 5.14 9.83
N ASN A 108 24.61 4.05 10.46
CA ASN A 108 23.74 3.02 10.99
C ASN A 108 23.63 3.20 12.50
N ILE A 109 22.47 3.57 12.99
CA ILE A 109 22.18 3.77 14.42
C ILE A 109 21.35 2.58 14.91
N THR A 110 21.93 1.78 15.79
CA THR A 110 21.22 0.66 16.43
C THR A 110 20.68 1.11 17.78
N LEU A 111 19.38 0.95 17.96
CA LEU A 111 18.69 1.28 19.22
C LEU A 111 18.63 0.07 20.14
N GLU A 112 19.14 0.21 21.35
CA GLU A 112 18.97 -0.70 22.47
C GLU A 112 18.37 0.07 23.66
N GLY A 113 17.48 -0.55 24.43
CA GLY A 113 16.80 0.09 25.57
C GLY A 113 15.93 1.28 25.20
N ASP A 114 15.78 2.23 26.11
CA ASP A 114 14.91 3.40 25.98
C ASP A 114 15.74 4.67 25.82
N ASN A 115 15.77 5.23 24.63
CA ASN A 115 16.57 6.40 24.30
C ASN A 115 15.69 7.65 24.19
N LYS A 116 16.16 8.77 24.73
CA LYS A 116 15.53 10.08 24.63
C LYS A 116 16.55 11.10 24.16
N ILE A 117 16.17 11.88 23.19
CA ILE A 117 16.98 12.96 22.66
C ILE A 117 16.13 14.23 22.54
N PHE A 118 16.66 15.33 23.04
CA PHE A 118 16.02 16.63 23.01
C PHE A 118 17.02 17.67 22.51
N SER A 119 16.59 18.55 21.62
CA SER A 119 17.31 19.72 21.14
C SER A 119 16.57 21.00 21.54
N GLU A 120 17.28 21.97 22.13
CA GLU A 120 16.69 23.28 22.42
C GLU A 120 16.62 24.16 21.17
N SER A 121 17.59 24.03 20.25
CA SER A 121 17.60 24.69 18.95
C SER A 121 18.22 23.80 17.89
N GLY A 122 17.54 23.56 16.78
CA GLY A 122 17.91 22.59 15.76
C GLY A 122 17.19 21.26 15.95
N SER A 123 17.61 20.21 15.25
CA SER A 123 16.95 18.89 15.23
C SER A 123 17.40 18.02 16.41
N ALA A 124 16.51 17.19 16.93
CA ALA A 124 16.91 16.19 17.92
C ALA A 124 17.86 15.15 17.29
N LEU A 125 17.56 14.70 16.07
CA LEU A 125 18.47 13.93 15.20
C LEU A 125 18.59 14.67 13.86
N HIS A 126 19.70 15.37 13.65
CA HIS A 126 19.94 16.13 12.44
C HIS A 126 20.38 15.22 11.27
N VAL A 127 19.66 15.29 10.16
CA VAL A 127 19.94 14.59 8.90
C VAL A 127 19.57 15.53 7.74
N SER A 128 20.53 15.92 6.91
CA SER A 128 20.27 16.74 5.70
C SER A 128 20.55 15.97 4.41
N ASP A 129 21.81 15.83 4.01
CA ASP A 129 22.22 15.11 2.79
C ASP A 129 22.67 13.66 3.06
N GLY A 130 22.77 13.27 4.32
CA GLY A 130 23.31 11.97 4.76
C GLY A 130 22.31 10.83 4.65
N ASP A 131 22.83 9.60 4.58
CA ASP A 131 22.02 8.37 4.61
C ASP A 131 22.02 7.79 6.04
N VAL A 132 20.88 7.81 6.73
CA VAL A 132 20.74 7.29 8.09
C VAL A 132 19.82 6.07 8.13
N THR A 133 20.33 4.97 8.68
CA THR A 133 19.52 3.79 9.01
C THR A 133 19.37 3.67 10.52
N ILE A 134 18.13 3.65 11.00
CA ILE A 134 17.78 3.46 12.41
C ILE A 134 17.18 2.07 12.55
N THR A 135 17.80 1.22 13.37
CA THR A 135 17.39 -0.19 13.53
C THR A 135 17.50 -0.63 15.00
N GLY A 136 17.26 -1.91 15.26
CA GLY A 136 17.37 -2.50 16.59
C GLY A 136 16.02 -2.86 17.18
N SER A 137 15.96 -3.01 18.51
CA SER A 137 14.73 -3.34 19.24
C SER A 137 14.41 -2.34 20.35
N GLY A 138 15.21 -1.29 20.46
CA GLY A 138 15.01 -0.20 21.41
C GLY A 138 14.01 0.84 20.91
N SER A 139 13.79 1.84 21.76
CA SER A 139 12.98 3.02 21.46
C SER A 139 13.84 4.27 21.31
N LEU A 140 13.36 5.24 20.53
CA LEU A 140 13.91 6.59 20.43
C LEU A 140 12.74 7.59 20.50
N LYS A 141 12.74 8.42 21.55
CA LYS A 141 11.90 9.60 21.63
C LYS A 141 12.74 10.81 21.24
N ALA A 142 12.36 11.51 20.18
CA ALA A 142 13.01 12.69 19.65
C ALA A 142 12.09 13.90 19.86
N GLU A 143 12.58 14.91 20.59
CA GLU A 143 11.83 16.11 20.92
C GLU A 143 12.68 17.34 20.65
N ILE A 144 12.05 18.44 20.29
CA ILE A 144 12.68 19.75 20.14
C ILE A 144 12.03 20.75 21.11
N GLY A 145 12.72 21.82 21.43
CA GLY A 145 12.24 22.86 22.33
C GLY A 145 12.17 24.20 21.63
N ASP A 146 11.66 25.20 22.35
CA ASP A 146 11.64 26.57 21.87
C ASP A 146 13.06 27.14 21.95
N ASN A 147 13.48 27.84 20.91
CA ASN A 147 14.67 28.67 20.96
C ASN A 147 14.42 29.98 21.77
N GLU A 148 15.41 30.84 21.90
CA GLU A 148 15.29 32.12 22.65
C GLU A 148 14.21 33.05 22.06
N ASP A 149 13.78 32.86 20.81
CA ASP A 149 12.75 33.64 20.11
C ASP A 149 11.35 32.97 20.20
N GLY A 150 11.22 31.77 20.78
CA GLY A 150 10.00 31.05 21.05
C GLY A 150 9.55 30.10 19.93
N TYR A 151 10.42 29.81 18.95
CA TYR A 151 10.11 28.92 17.82
C TYR A 151 11.33 28.03 17.53
N ASN A 152 11.11 26.77 17.23
CA ASN A 152 12.12 25.87 16.65
C ASN A 152 11.47 25.10 15.50
N ASP A 153 11.69 25.60 14.31
CA ASP A 153 11.04 25.13 13.09
C ASP A 153 11.86 24.05 12.37
N SER A 154 12.83 23.44 13.08
CA SER A 154 13.56 22.27 12.58
C SER A 154 12.71 21.01 12.63
N ALA A 155 12.95 20.06 11.74
CA ALA A 155 12.39 18.73 11.89
C ALA A 155 12.92 18.04 13.15
N LYS A 156 12.10 17.29 13.85
CA LYS A 156 12.53 16.56 15.05
C LYS A 156 13.56 15.48 14.70
N ILE A 157 13.35 14.77 13.57
CA ILE A 157 14.31 13.89 12.92
C ILE A 157 14.41 14.31 11.45
N GLY A 158 15.52 14.97 11.07
CA GLY A 158 15.71 15.47 9.72
C GLY A 158 16.48 16.77 9.66
N SER A 159 16.18 17.66 8.72
CA SER A 159 16.92 18.89 8.49
C SER A 159 16.46 20.04 9.39
N HIS A 160 17.30 21.05 9.46
CA HIS A 160 17.00 22.30 10.15
C HIS A 160 16.05 23.19 9.33
N GLU A 161 15.55 24.26 9.98
CA GLU A 161 14.93 25.40 9.32
C GLU A 161 15.79 25.91 8.16
N ASP A 162 15.17 26.29 7.04
CA ASP A 162 15.84 26.74 5.80
C ASP A 162 16.84 25.72 5.17
N GLU A 163 16.80 24.45 5.57
CA GLU A 163 17.69 23.41 5.05
C GLU A 163 16.90 22.27 4.38
N ASP A 164 17.30 21.92 3.14
CA ASP A 164 16.70 20.79 2.41
C ASP A 164 17.10 19.44 3.06
N MET A 165 16.17 18.47 3.06
CA MET A 165 16.47 17.07 3.33
C MET A 165 16.57 16.31 2.01
N SER A 166 17.78 16.08 1.52
CA SER A 166 18.06 15.35 0.28
C SER A 166 18.60 13.93 0.51
N GLY A 167 18.99 13.62 1.75
CA GLY A 167 19.49 12.32 2.19
C GLY A 167 18.39 11.27 2.38
N LYS A 168 18.74 10.22 3.12
CA LYS A 168 17.81 9.10 3.39
C LYS A 168 17.67 8.83 4.86
N ILE A 169 16.41 8.65 5.29
CA ILE A 169 16.07 8.15 6.61
C ILE A 169 15.40 6.78 6.43
N HIS A 170 16.06 5.72 6.93
CA HIS A 170 15.53 4.37 6.88
C HIS A 170 15.31 3.82 8.29
N ILE A 171 14.06 3.63 8.69
CA ILE A 171 13.67 3.08 9.99
C ILE A 171 13.23 1.63 9.79
N THR A 172 13.93 0.69 10.40
CA THR A 172 13.76 -0.74 10.12
C THR A 172 13.92 -1.63 11.37
N GLY A 173 13.81 -2.93 11.20
CA GLY A 173 13.93 -3.89 12.29
C GLY A 173 12.69 -3.92 13.17
N SER A 174 12.88 -3.65 14.45
CA SER A 174 11.80 -3.50 15.45
C SER A 174 11.96 -2.20 16.25
N ALA A 175 12.63 -1.23 15.65
CA ALA A 175 12.83 0.09 16.24
C ALA A 175 11.46 0.77 16.50
N THR A 176 11.39 1.46 17.65
CA THR A 176 10.21 2.27 17.99
C THR A 176 10.63 3.73 18.03
N ILE A 177 10.05 4.56 17.15
CA ILE A 177 10.36 6.00 17.06
C ILE A 177 9.14 6.79 17.48
N THR A 178 9.33 7.81 18.27
CA THR A 178 8.28 8.76 18.67
C THR A 178 8.82 10.17 18.58
N THR A 179 8.12 11.04 17.86
CA THR A 179 8.39 12.49 17.80
C THR A 179 7.25 13.32 18.43
N GLU A 180 6.24 12.64 19.01
CA GLU A 180 5.15 13.29 19.73
C GLU A 180 5.69 13.96 21.01
N ASP A 181 5.34 15.21 21.23
CA ASP A 181 5.69 15.95 22.44
C ASP A 181 4.60 15.80 23.50
N ASP A 182 5.01 15.51 24.75
CA ASP A 182 4.10 15.47 25.91
C ASP A 182 3.72 16.87 26.43
N ARG A 183 4.36 17.93 25.91
CA ARG A 183 4.13 19.33 26.31
C ARG A 183 2.98 19.93 25.51
N LYS A 184 1.82 20.08 26.15
CA LYS A 184 0.56 20.36 25.47
C LYS A 184 0.19 21.83 25.22
N ASP A 185 0.97 22.80 25.70
CA ASP A 185 0.33 24.10 25.89
C ASP A 185 1.02 25.34 25.29
N ASP A 186 2.24 25.34 24.77
CA ASP A 186 2.87 26.60 24.31
C ASP A 186 4.01 26.41 23.27
N PHE A 187 4.07 25.28 22.53
CA PHE A 187 5.13 25.06 21.56
C PHE A 187 4.58 25.18 20.13
N TYR A 188 5.19 26.03 19.34
CA TYR A 188 4.87 26.28 17.94
C TYR A 188 6.08 25.87 17.09
N GLY A 189 5.89 25.01 16.09
CA GLY A 189 6.99 24.58 15.22
C GLY A 189 6.48 23.94 13.93
N ASP A 190 6.86 24.55 12.82
CA ASP A 190 6.41 24.25 11.47
C ASP A 190 7.28 23.21 10.75
N GLY A 191 8.29 22.67 11.43
CA GLY A 191 9.11 21.58 10.92
C GLY A 191 8.40 20.23 10.98
N ALA A 192 8.74 19.32 10.08
CA ALA A 192 8.18 17.97 10.06
C ALA A 192 8.52 17.17 11.34
N GLY A 193 7.65 16.24 11.70
CA GLY A 193 7.99 15.23 12.72
C GLY A 193 9.21 14.41 12.29
N ILE A 194 9.20 13.90 11.05
CA ILE A 194 10.32 13.22 10.39
C ILE A 194 10.40 13.75 8.95
N GLY A 195 11.49 14.45 8.60
CA GLY A 195 11.65 14.99 7.26
C GLY A 195 12.43 16.29 7.18
N SER A 196 11.90 17.34 6.55
CA SER A 196 12.57 18.65 6.50
C SER A 196 12.02 19.62 7.53
N GLY A 197 12.84 20.63 7.87
CA GLY A 197 12.41 21.79 8.64
C GLY A 197 11.60 22.77 7.80
N TYR A 198 11.14 23.85 8.42
CA TYR A 198 10.47 24.97 7.79
C TYR A 198 11.27 25.52 6.60
N ASN A 199 10.59 25.87 5.50
CA ASN A 199 11.18 26.27 4.22
C ASN A 199 12.15 25.25 3.58
N GLY A 200 12.34 24.06 4.15
CA GLY A 200 13.24 23.03 3.64
C GLY A 200 12.52 22.04 2.74
N ASN A 201 12.99 21.83 1.51
CA ASN A 201 12.41 20.82 0.63
C ASN A 201 12.78 19.40 1.08
N MET A 202 11.81 18.48 1.07
CA MET A 202 12.06 17.05 1.22
C MET A 202 12.21 16.41 -0.17
N SER A 203 13.47 16.34 -0.65
CA SER A 203 13.81 15.74 -1.94
C SER A 203 14.44 14.35 -1.82
N GLY A 204 14.81 13.94 -0.63
CA GLY A 204 15.39 12.65 -0.29
C GLY A 204 14.36 11.51 -0.19
N SER A 205 14.63 10.56 0.70
CA SER A 205 13.70 9.44 0.92
C SER A 205 13.54 9.08 2.38
N ILE A 206 12.31 8.77 2.77
CA ILE A 206 11.98 8.19 4.08
C ILE A 206 11.43 6.78 3.83
N THR A 207 12.07 5.77 4.45
CA THR A 207 11.63 4.38 4.35
C THR A 207 11.36 3.82 5.74
N ILE A 208 10.20 3.23 5.96
CA ILE A 208 9.79 2.59 7.21
C ILE A 208 9.34 1.18 6.88
N ASP A 209 10.07 0.16 7.36
CA ASP A 209 9.78 -1.21 6.96
C ASP A 209 9.95 -2.26 8.07
N GLU A 210 9.92 -3.53 7.67
CA GLU A 210 9.97 -4.69 8.56
C GLU A 210 8.89 -4.66 9.64
N ASN A 211 9.26 -4.48 10.94
CA ASN A 211 8.33 -4.39 12.07
C ASN A 211 8.52 -3.08 12.85
N ALA A 212 9.06 -2.06 12.20
CA ALA A 212 9.26 -0.75 12.81
C ALA A 212 7.93 -0.14 13.27
N LYS A 213 8.00 0.63 14.36
CA LYS A 213 6.88 1.40 14.89
C LYS A 213 7.26 2.86 14.91
N VAL A 214 6.46 3.69 14.27
CA VAL A 214 6.70 5.12 14.16
C VAL A 214 5.46 5.87 14.58
N ASN A 215 5.65 6.82 15.50
CA ASN A 215 4.66 7.80 15.89
C ASN A 215 5.27 9.17 15.61
N ALA A 216 4.93 9.78 14.49
CA ALA A 216 5.51 11.01 13.98
C ALA A 216 4.48 12.14 14.00
N PHE A 217 4.84 13.28 14.57
CA PHE A 217 3.91 14.38 14.74
C PHE A 217 4.60 15.73 14.51
N SER A 218 4.02 16.59 13.67
CA SER A 218 4.28 18.02 13.62
C SER A 218 3.25 18.75 14.48
N GLN A 219 3.65 19.86 15.08
CA GLN A 219 2.78 20.56 16.04
C GLN A 219 1.88 21.59 15.38
N GLU A 220 2.33 22.18 14.30
CA GLU A 220 1.56 23.11 13.47
C GLU A 220 1.56 22.64 12.01
N ASP A 221 2.05 23.45 11.10
CA ASP A 221 1.83 23.37 9.66
C ASP A 221 2.78 22.44 8.89
N GLY A 222 3.77 21.87 9.56
CA GLY A 222 4.62 20.85 8.95
C GLY A 222 3.93 19.48 8.86
N ALA A 223 4.42 18.61 7.98
CA ALA A 223 3.93 17.24 7.90
C ALA A 223 4.36 16.39 9.09
N GLY A 224 3.53 15.43 9.52
CA GLY A 224 3.98 14.40 10.48
C GLY A 224 5.18 13.62 9.94
N ILE A 225 5.12 13.18 8.67
CA ILE A 225 6.24 12.58 7.92
C ILE A 225 6.27 13.23 6.53
N GLY A 226 7.32 14.00 6.23
CA GLY A 226 7.46 14.66 4.93
C GLY A 226 8.20 15.98 4.95
N SER A 227 7.63 17.05 4.40
CA SER A 227 8.22 18.39 4.46
C SER A 227 7.67 19.22 5.63
N GLY A 228 8.45 20.21 6.08
CA GLY A 228 7.94 21.30 6.90
C GLY A 228 7.11 22.27 6.06
N GLU A 229 6.48 23.26 6.70
CA GLU A 229 5.78 24.37 6.02
C GLU A 229 6.77 25.12 5.12
N GLY A 230 6.31 25.59 3.94
CA GLY A 230 7.07 26.31 2.94
C GLY A 230 8.09 25.44 2.17
N GLY A 231 8.08 24.11 2.33
CA GLY A 231 9.02 23.17 1.71
C GLY A 231 8.38 22.05 0.92
N ASN A 232 8.56 22.01 -0.41
CA ASN A 232 7.95 21.00 -1.27
C ASN A 232 8.42 19.57 -0.99
N MET A 233 7.47 18.61 -1.02
CA MET A 233 7.76 17.18 -0.98
C MET A 233 7.92 16.63 -2.40
N SER A 234 9.18 16.55 -2.88
CA SER A 234 9.51 16.00 -4.20
C SER A 234 10.19 14.64 -4.15
N GLY A 235 10.57 14.18 -2.97
CA GLY A 235 11.21 12.90 -2.70
C GLY A 235 10.26 11.71 -2.63
N SER A 236 10.60 10.73 -1.81
CA SER A 236 9.77 9.53 -1.66
C SER A 236 9.57 9.12 -0.21
N ILE A 237 8.35 8.74 0.13
CA ILE A 237 8.01 8.10 1.40
C ILE A 237 7.54 6.68 1.10
N THR A 238 8.19 5.68 1.72
CA THR A 238 7.83 4.26 1.55
C THR A 238 7.59 3.61 2.91
N ILE A 239 6.39 3.09 3.11
CA ILE A 239 6.00 2.36 4.33
C ILE A 239 5.62 0.94 3.92
N SER A 240 6.33 -0.07 4.44
CA SER A 240 6.13 -1.45 3.98
C SER A 240 6.35 -2.52 5.06
N GLY A 241 6.39 -3.79 4.66
CA GLY A 241 6.59 -4.88 5.61
C GLY A 241 5.39 -5.07 6.55
N ASN A 242 5.63 -5.06 7.86
CA ASN A 242 4.63 -5.03 8.92
C ASN A 242 4.75 -3.75 9.76
N ALA A 243 5.24 -2.68 9.19
CA ALA A 243 5.42 -1.41 9.88
C ALA A 243 4.09 -0.90 10.45
N GLN A 244 4.17 -0.25 11.61
CA GLN A 244 3.04 0.42 12.25
C GLN A 244 3.38 1.90 12.33
N VAL A 245 2.65 2.72 11.61
CA VAL A 245 2.89 4.16 11.51
C VAL A 245 1.66 4.92 11.93
N THR A 246 1.87 5.87 12.81
CA THR A 246 0.90 6.90 13.17
C THR A 246 1.56 8.23 12.87
N ALA A 247 0.96 9.05 12.02
CA ALA A 247 1.52 10.32 11.60
C ALA A 247 0.44 11.41 11.64
N GLY A 248 0.76 12.58 12.14
CA GLY A 248 -0.20 13.68 12.20
C GLY A 248 0.46 15.04 12.09
N SER A 249 -0.27 15.97 11.51
CA SER A 249 -0.06 17.41 11.65
C SER A 249 -1.04 17.98 12.66
N GLY A 250 -0.61 19.00 13.37
CA GLY A 250 -1.47 19.68 14.35
C GLY A 250 -2.44 20.67 13.70
N TRP A 251 -2.07 21.23 12.54
CA TRP A 251 -2.84 22.23 11.80
C TRP A 251 -2.92 21.85 10.32
N ASP A 252 -2.39 22.67 9.41
CA ASP A 252 -2.68 22.64 7.97
C ASP A 252 -1.73 21.77 7.14
N GLY A 253 -0.70 21.18 7.75
CA GLY A 253 0.16 20.22 7.08
C GLY A 253 -0.47 18.83 6.90
N ALA A 254 0.09 17.99 6.04
CA ALA A 254 -0.35 16.62 5.88
C ALA A 254 0.12 15.70 7.04
N GLY A 255 -0.66 14.69 7.40
CA GLY A 255 -0.16 13.63 8.27
C GLY A 255 1.04 12.93 7.66
N ILE A 256 0.97 12.57 6.35
CA ILE A 256 2.08 12.04 5.55
C ILE A 256 2.09 12.76 4.20
N GLY A 257 3.11 13.57 3.93
CA GLY A 257 3.20 14.28 2.67
C GLY A 257 3.92 15.62 2.73
N SER A 258 3.30 16.71 2.30
CA SER A 258 3.86 18.06 2.41
C SER A 258 3.29 18.85 3.58
N GLY A 259 4.01 19.87 4.01
CA GLY A 259 3.51 20.90 4.90
C GLY A 259 2.52 21.82 4.19
N ASP A 260 2.07 22.85 4.90
CA ASP A 260 1.22 23.92 4.37
C ASP A 260 1.94 24.77 3.33
N ASP A 261 1.19 25.40 2.39
CA ASP A 261 1.68 26.15 1.22
C ASP A 261 2.53 25.30 0.23
N ASP A 262 2.50 23.94 0.30
CA ASP A 262 3.49 23.08 -0.32
C ASP A 262 2.95 21.98 -1.21
N ASN A 263 3.63 21.78 -2.35
CA ASN A 263 3.25 20.76 -3.31
C ASN A 263 3.83 19.37 -2.98
N MET A 264 3.00 18.34 -3.12
CA MET A 264 3.42 16.95 -3.15
C MET A 264 3.61 16.50 -4.61
N SER A 265 4.85 16.61 -5.11
CA SER A 265 5.22 16.19 -6.46
C SER A 265 5.98 14.85 -6.50
N GLY A 266 6.36 14.34 -5.35
CA GLY A 266 7.08 13.09 -5.16
C GLY A 266 6.20 11.85 -5.16
N SER A 267 6.56 10.86 -4.34
CA SER A 267 5.80 9.62 -4.24
C SER A 267 5.59 9.15 -2.80
N ILE A 268 4.37 8.74 -2.50
CA ILE A 268 4.04 8.04 -1.25
C ILE A 268 3.63 6.61 -1.62
N THR A 269 4.30 5.62 -1.02
CA THR A 269 3.98 4.20 -1.24
C THR A 269 3.76 3.50 0.10
N ILE A 270 2.58 2.90 0.26
CA ILE A 270 2.22 2.10 1.43
C ILE A 270 1.90 0.68 0.93
N ASP A 271 2.69 -0.31 1.35
CA ASP A 271 2.59 -1.68 0.81
C ASP A 271 2.82 -2.76 1.90
N GLY A 272 2.83 -4.02 1.50
CA GLY A 272 3.03 -5.16 2.41
C GLY A 272 1.82 -5.40 3.31
N ASN A 273 2.06 -5.48 4.62
CA ASN A 273 1.04 -5.58 5.67
C ASN A 273 1.11 -4.35 6.59
N ALA A 274 1.58 -3.23 6.10
CA ALA A 274 1.72 -2.01 6.89
C ALA A 274 0.37 -1.57 7.48
N GLN A 275 0.41 -1.00 8.67
CA GLN A 275 -0.73 -0.39 9.33
C GLN A 275 -0.41 1.10 9.52
N VAL A 276 -1.17 1.94 8.85
CA VAL A 276 -0.93 3.38 8.81
C VAL A 276 -2.19 4.12 9.27
N THR A 277 -2.00 5.04 10.18
CA THR A 277 -3.00 6.04 10.55
C THR A 277 -2.38 7.42 10.33
N ALA A 278 -3.00 8.26 9.54
CA ALA A 278 -2.51 9.57 9.21
C ALA A 278 -3.64 10.60 9.30
N TRP A 279 -3.37 11.78 9.87
CA TRP A 279 -4.38 12.84 9.96
C TRP A 279 -3.77 14.23 9.88
N SER A 280 -4.59 15.20 9.46
CA SER A 280 -4.39 16.63 9.64
C SER A 280 -5.37 17.16 10.69
N GLY A 281 -4.95 18.14 11.46
CA GLY A 281 -5.75 18.76 12.52
C GLY A 281 -6.67 19.87 12.03
N VAL A 282 -6.48 20.38 10.80
CA VAL A 282 -7.32 21.41 10.17
C VAL A 282 -7.42 21.14 8.66
N ASP A 283 -6.90 21.98 7.76
CA ASP A 283 -7.21 22.00 6.33
C ASP A 283 -6.25 21.20 5.43
N GLY A 284 -5.21 20.60 6.01
CA GLY A 284 -4.34 19.67 5.32
C GLY A 284 -4.95 18.27 5.17
N THR A 285 -4.19 17.33 4.61
CA THR A 285 -4.66 15.95 4.36
C THR A 285 -4.19 14.94 5.40
N GLY A 286 -4.91 13.82 5.52
CA GLY A 286 -4.32 12.65 6.17
C GLY A 286 -3.09 12.16 5.39
N ILE A 287 -3.18 11.98 4.06
CA ILE A 287 -2.08 11.55 3.18
C ILE A 287 -2.12 12.36 1.88
N GLY A 288 -1.11 13.21 1.65
CA GLY A 288 -1.05 14.00 0.43
C GLY A 288 -0.35 15.34 0.58
N SER A 289 -1.02 16.46 0.36
CA SER A 289 -0.50 17.81 0.57
C SER A 289 -1.11 18.49 1.79
N GLY A 290 -0.48 19.55 2.29
CA GLY A 290 -1.09 20.52 3.21
C GLY A 290 -2.11 21.40 2.50
N GLU A 291 -2.64 22.40 3.22
CA GLU A 291 -3.46 23.50 2.67
C GLU A 291 -2.70 24.20 1.53
N ASP A 292 -3.37 24.83 0.58
CA ASP A 292 -2.82 25.47 -0.62
C ASP A 292 -1.89 24.59 -1.48
N GLY A 293 -1.75 23.30 -1.17
CA GLY A 293 -0.78 22.38 -1.78
C GLY A 293 -1.36 21.46 -2.87
N ASP A 294 -0.75 21.46 -4.06
CA ASP A 294 -1.11 20.55 -5.15
C ASP A 294 -0.53 19.13 -4.99
N VAL A 295 -1.33 18.10 -5.33
CA VAL A 295 -0.84 16.74 -5.54
C VAL A 295 -0.62 16.49 -7.02
N SER A 296 0.63 16.65 -7.47
CA SER A 296 1.05 16.33 -8.84
C SER A 296 1.84 15.01 -8.94
N GLY A 297 2.23 14.46 -7.82
CA GLY A 297 2.97 13.21 -7.68
C GLY A 297 2.10 11.95 -7.67
N THR A 298 2.54 10.93 -6.95
CA THR A 298 1.84 9.64 -6.89
C THR A 298 1.62 9.17 -5.44
N ILE A 299 0.40 8.76 -5.12
CA ILE A 299 0.07 8.07 -3.88
C ILE A 299 -0.34 6.64 -4.25
N THR A 300 0.37 5.63 -3.72
CA THR A 300 0.09 4.22 -4.01
C THR A 300 -0.08 3.43 -2.71
N ILE A 301 -1.25 2.83 -2.54
CA ILE A 301 -1.56 1.95 -1.41
C ILE A 301 -1.82 0.55 -1.96
N GLY A 302 -1.02 -0.42 -1.53
CA GLY A 302 -1.03 -1.77 -2.10
C GLY A 302 -0.89 -2.90 -1.07
N GLY A 303 -0.51 -4.09 -1.57
CA GLY A 303 -0.31 -5.27 -0.73
C GLY A 303 -1.56 -5.69 0.03
N SER A 304 -1.42 -5.79 1.33
CA SER A 304 -2.50 -6.03 2.31
C SER A 304 -2.49 -4.94 3.39
N ALA A 305 -2.03 -3.75 3.03
CA ALA A 305 -1.93 -2.62 3.95
C ALA A 305 -3.32 -2.25 4.51
N LYS A 306 -3.30 -1.72 5.73
CA LYS A 306 -4.46 -1.11 6.37
C LYS A 306 -4.16 0.36 6.60
N VAL A 307 -4.98 1.22 6.04
CA VAL A 307 -4.78 2.66 6.08
C VAL A 307 -6.04 3.34 6.59
N THR A 308 -5.87 4.22 7.57
CA THR A 308 -6.88 5.19 7.98
C THR A 308 -6.27 6.58 7.74
N ALA A 309 -6.95 7.41 6.97
CA ALA A 309 -6.51 8.76 6.62
C ALA A 309 -7.65 9.75 6.87
N TRP A 310 -7.35 10.87 7.52
CA TRP A 310 -8.35 11.80 8.01
C TRP A 310 -7.91 13.26 7.89
N SER A 311 -8.83 14.13 7.50
CA SER A 311 -8.73 15.58 7.68
C SER A 311 -9.80 16.04 8.67
N GLU A 312 -9.46 16.92 9.62
CA GLU A 312 -10.43 17.46 10.61
C GLU A 312 -11.22 18.66 10.08
N SER A 313 -10.99 19.08 8.85
CA SER A 313 -11.71 20.18 8.21
C SER A 313 -11.74 19.97 6.69
N SER A 314 -11.41 20.98 5.92
CA SER A 314 -11.67 21.08 4.48
C SER A 314 -10.70 20.31 3.57
N GLY A 315 -9.62 19.75 4.09
CA GLY A 315 -8.69 18.92 3.30
C GLY A 315 -9.24 17.54 2.98
N ALA A 316 -8.72 16.86 1.97
CA ALA A 316 -9.12 15.49 1.69
C ALA A 316 -8.51 14.48 2.68
N GLY A 317 -9.20 13.38 2.95
CA GLY A 317 -8.58 12.27 3.72
C GLY A 317 -7.33 11.74 3.02
N ILE A 318 -7.39 11.51 1.69
CA ILE A 318 -6.24 11.16 0.83
C ILE A 318 -6.32 12.01 -0.43
N GLY A 319 -5.36 12.91 -0.64
CA GLY A 319 -5.33 13.75 -1.82
C GLY A 319 -4.72 15.12 -1.59
N SER A 320 -5.40 16.20 -1.92
CA SER A 320 -4.95 17.58 -1.67
C SER A 320 -5.64 18.21 -0.46
N GLY A 321 -4.97 19.17 0.18
CA GLY A 321 -5.57 20.04 1.18
C GLY A 321 -6.61 20.97 0.59
N GLU A 322 -7.16 21.89 1.40
CA GLU A 322 -7.98 23.01 0.95
C GLU A 322 -7.21 23.83 -0.10
N ASP A 323 -7.89 24.41 -1.08
CA ASP A 323 -7.34 25.17 -2.22
C ASP A 323 -6.34 24.39 -3.13
N GLY A 324 -6.07 23.10 -2.88
CA GLY A 324 -5.08 22.31 -3.60
C GLY A 324 -5.67 21.41 -4.70
N ASP A 325 -5.05 21.40 -5.88
CA ASP A 325 -5.45 20.57 -7.03
C ASP A 325 -4.84 19.14 -6.99
N VAL A 326 -5.60 18.13 -7.43
CA VAL A 326 -5.07 16.80 -7.76
C VAL A 326 -4.85 16.67 -9.26
N SER A 327 -3.60 16.78 -9.69
CA SER A 327 -3.17 16.56 -11.09
C SER A 327 -2.38 15.26 -11.28
N GLY A 328 -1.98 14.62 -10.16
CA GLY A 328 -1.24 13.39 -10.06
C GLY A 328 -2.11 12.13 -10.07
N THR A 329 -1.61 11.06 -9.46
CA THR A 329 -2.30 9.76 -9.44
C THR A 329 -2.39 9.18 -8.04
N ILE A 330 -3.61 8.88 -7.60
CA ILE A 330 -3.90 8.13 -6.37
C ILE A 330 -4.30 6.71 -6.78
N THR A 331 -3.61 5.70 -6.28
CA THR A 331 -3.91 4.29 -6.59
C THR A 331 -4.10 3.48 -5.30
N VAL A 332 -5.21 2.78 -5.20
CA VAL A 332 -5.44 1.76 -4.16
C VAL A 332 -5.64 0.41 -4.83
N GLY A 333 -4.78 -0.57 -4.47
CA GLY A 333 -4.78 -1.88 -5.13
C GLY A 333 -4.44 -3.05 -4.20
N GLY A 334 -4.13 -4.21 -4.80
CA GLY A 334 -3.82 -5.42 -4.04
C GLY A 334 -5.03 -5.93 -3.23
N SER A 335 -4.84 -6.10 -1.94
CA SER A 335 -5.88 -6.44 -0.96
C SER A 335 -5.92 -5.40 0.17
N ALA A 336 -5.48 -4.19 -0.12
CA ALA A 336 -5.44 -3.10 0.84
C ALA A 336 -6.84 -2.78 1.38
N GLN A 337 -6.88 -2.34 2.63
CA GLN A 337 -8.08 -1.87 3.30
C GLN A 337 -7.84 -0.40 3.66
N VAL A 338 -8.60 0.48 3.06
CA VAL A 338 -8.47 1.93 3.21
C VAL A 338 -9.77 2.50 3.73
N THR A 339 -9.69 3.30 4.79
CA THR A 339 -10.76 4.20 5.22
C THR A 339 -10.19 5.61 5.19
N ALA A 340 -10.79 6.48 4.41
CA ALA A 340 -10.37 7.87 4.25
C ALA A 340 -11.57 8.78 4.42
N GLY A 341 -11.41 9.90 5.09
CA GLY A 341 -12.51 10.83 5.29
C GLY A 341 -12.06 12.24 5.63
N SER A 342 -12.98 13.16 5.44
CA SER A 342 -12.92 14.56 5.81
C SER A 342 -14.09 14.88 6.76
N ASP A 343 -13.88 15.81 7.70
CA ASP A 343 -14.86 16.25 8.71
C ASP A 343 -15.64 17.50 8.27
N ASP A 344 -15.37 18.04 7.09
CA ASP A 344 -16.04 19.21 6.52
C ASP A 344 -16.09 19.04 4.99
N ASP A 345 -15.89 20.08 4.21
CA ASP A 345 -16.13 20.17 2.77
C ASP A 345 -15.14 19.42 1.87
N GLY A 346 -14.13 18.73 2.42
CA GLY A 346 -13.16 17.98 1.65
C GLY A 346 -13.65 16.59 1.19
N ALA A 347 -13.04 16.04 0.15
CA ALA A 347 -13.34 14.68 -0.28
C ALA A 347 -12.70 13.61 0.62
N GLY A 348 -13.36 12.47 0.79
CA GLY A 348 -12.71 11.31 1.44
C GLY A 348 -11.45 10.87 0.70
N ILE A 349 -11.52 10.75 -0.64
CA ILE A 349 -10.36 10.52 -1.53
C ILE A 349 -10.49 11.45 -2.72
N GLY A 350 -9.59 12.42 -2.85
CA GLY A 350 -9.63 13.35 -3.96
C GLY A 350 -9.06 14.72 -3.66
N ALA A 351 -9.81 15.78 -3.91
CA ALA A 351 -9.40 17.15 -3.59
C ALA A 351 -10.10 17.65 -2.31
N GLY A 352 -9.47 18.60 -1.63
CA GLY A 352 -10.07 19.36 -0.55
C GLY A 352 -11.08 20.38 -1.07
N GLN A 353 -11.62 21.22 -0.19
CA GLN A 353 -12.47 22.36 -0.55
C GLN A 353 -11.67 23.33 -1.47
N ASP A 354 -12.35 23.98 -2.42
CA ASP A 354 -11.77 24.90 -3.41
C ASP A 354 -10.64 24.31 -4.28
N GLY A 355 -10.39 22.97 -4.23
CA GLY A 355 -9.37 22.24 -5.01
C GLY A 355 -9.96 21.23 -5.99
N SER A 356 -9.50 21.16 -7.23
CA SER A 356 -10.09 20.34 -8.29
C SER A 356 -9.30 19.07 -8.57
N ILE A 357 -9.99 17.99 -8.99
CA ILE A 357 -9.34 16.94 -9.74
C ILE A 357 -9.20 17.38 -11.19
N THR A 358 -7.99 17.79 -11.57
CA THR A 358 -7.74 18.34 -12.91
C THR A 358 -7.88 17.27 -14.00
N SER A 359 -7.88 17.67 -15.27
CA SER A 359 -7.99 16.72 -16.40
C SER A 359 -6.85 15.68 -16.46
N THR A 360 -5.74 15.88 -15.78
CA THR A 360 -4.65 14.90 -15.67
C THR A 360 -4.74 14.07 -14.40
N GLY A 361 -5.52 14.49 -13.41
CA GLY A 361 -5.70 13.81 -12.14
C GLY A 361 -6.38 12.45 -12.29
N ARG A 362 -5.94 11.46 -11.51
CA ARG A 362 -6.44 10.08 -11.61
C ARG A 362 -6.61 9.46 -10.24
N ILE A 363 -7.78 8.87 -10.00
CA ILE A 363 -8.03 8.00 -8.85
C ILE A 363 -8.29 6.59 -9.37
N ILE A 364 -7.50 5.60 -8.94
CA ILE A 364 -7.56 4.22 -9.44
C ILE A 364 -7.75 3.26 -8.28
N LEU A 365 -8.90 2.60 -8.22
CA LEU A 365 -9.24 1.58 -7.24
C LEU A 365 -9.34 0.23 -7.94
N ARG A 366 -8.49 -0.73 -7.60
CA ARG A 366 -8.35 -1.95 -8.39
C ARG A 366 -8.02 -3.20 -7.57
N ASP A 367 -7.83 -4.32 -8.27
CA ASP A 367 -7.49 -5.64 -7.72
C ASP A 367 -8.60 -6.16 -6.78
N SER A 368 -8.33 -6.30 -5.49
CA SER A 368 -9.29 -6.70 -4.45
C SER A 368 -9.28 -5.72 -3.28
N ALA A 369 -8.93 -4.46 -3.57
CA ALA A 369 -8.92 -3.41 -2.57
C ALA A 369 -10.31 -3.22 -1.95
N LYS A 370 -10.34 -2.88 -0.67
CA LYS A 370 -11.52 -2.47 0.06
C LYS A 370 -11.34 -1.03 0.48
N VAL A 371 -12.19 -0.17 -0.03
CA VAL A 371 -12.12 1.27 0.19
C VAL A 371 -13.43 1.75 0.80
N THR A 372 -13.33 2.47 1.88
CA THR A 372 -14.41 3.31 2.42
C THR A 372 -13.91 4.75 2.36
N ALA A 373 -14.61 5.59 1.62
CA ALA A 373 -14.28 7.00 1.43
C ALA A 373 -15.48 7.85 1.82
N ILE A 374 -15.27 8.85 2.65
CA ILE A 374 -16.32 9.62 3.31
C ILE A 374 -15.99 11.12 3.16
N GLY A 375 -16.86 11.87 2.54
CA GLY A 375 -16.89 13.35 2.61
C GLY A 375 -18.06 13.77 3.48
N GLU A 376 -17.91 14.82 4.27
CA GLU A 376 -18.98 15.45 5.03
C GLU A 376 -19.45 16.70 4.31
N ASP A 377 -20.48 17.34 4.81
CA ASP A 377 -21.13 18.54 4.24
C ASP A 377 -21.24 18.50 2.71
N GLU A 378 -20.47 19.28 1.99
CA GLU A 378 -20.48 19.33 0.53
C GLU A 378 -19.35 18.52 -0.13
N GLY A 379 -18.58 17.72 0.68
CA GLY A 379 -17.50 16.88 0.21
C GLY A 379 -17.94 15.57 -0.44
N ALA A 380 -17.33 15.19 -1.57
CA ALA A 380 -17.58 13.90 -2.20
C ALA A 380 -16.88 12.76 -1.41
N GLY A 381 -17.49 11.57 -1.35
CA GLY A 381 -16.77 10.39 -0.85
C GLY A 381 -15.50 10.13 -1.67
N ILE A 382 -15.62 10.12 -3.01
CA ILE A 382 -14.48 10.01 -3.93
C ILE A 382 -14.66 11.04 -5.04
N GLY A 383 -13.78 12.04 -5.09
CA GLY A 383 -13.92 13.07 -6.11
C GLY A 383 -13.38 14.42 -5.67
N ALA A 384 -14.17 15.46 -5.85
CA ALA A 384 -13.85 16.83 -5.47
C ALA A 384 -14.57 17.22 -4.17
N GLY A 385 -14.04 18.22 -3.46
CA GLY A 385 -14.67 18.89 -2.34
C GLY A 385 -15.72 19.92 -2.78
N GLU A 386 -16.08 20.83 -1.89
CA GLU A 386 -16.99 21.93 -2.15
C GLU A 386 -16.40 22.94 -3.15
N GLU A 387 -17.26 23.52 -3.99
CA GLU A 387 -16.95 24.52 -5.05
C GLU A 387 -16.00 24.02 -6.16
N ASP A 388 -15.81 22.68 -6.33
CA ASP A 388 -14.74 22.10 -7.12
C ASP A 388 -15.17 21.25 -8.30
N ARG A 389 -14.23 21.11 -9.26
CA ARG A 389 -14.45 20.34 -10.47
C ARG A 389 -13.81 18.97 -10.42
N MET A 390 -14.60 17.97 -10.65
CA MET A 390 -14.09 16.67 -11.06
C MET A 390 -13.94 16.63 -12.58
N ALA A 391 -12.76 17.03 -13.10
CA ALA A 391 -12.43 17.01 -14.52
C ALA A 391 -11.53 15.84 -14.92
N GLY A 392 -10.99 15.10 -13.97
CA GLY A 392 -10.07 14.00 -14.15
C GLY A 392 -10.75 12.64 -14.35
N LEU A 393 -10.07 11.61 -13.91
CA LEU A 393 -10.45 10.23 -14.18
C LEU A 393 -10.56 9.42 -12.90
N ILE A 394 -11.73 8.84 -12.65
CA ILE A 394 -11.93 7.85 -11.58
C ILE A 394 -12.10 6.48 -12.22
N ILE A 395 -11.29 5.50 -11.80
CA ILE A 395 -11.33 4.12 -12.30
C ILE A 395 -11.54 3.18 -11.13
N ILE A 396 -12.65 2.46 -11.12
CA ILE A 396 -12.95 1.38 -10.17
C ILE A 396 -13.01 0.08 -10.97
N GLN A 397 -12.11 -0.86 -10.70
CA GLN A 397 -12.01 -2.03 -11.57
C GLN A 397 -11.62 -3.33 -10.84
N ASP A 398 -11.54 -4.41 -11.60
CA ASP A 398 -11.21 -5.78 -11.16
C ASP A 398 -12.23 -6.32 -10.15
N ASN A 399 -11.86 -6.55 -8.89
CA ASN A 399 -12.76 -6.99 -7.81
C ASN A 399 -12.75 -5.97 -6.65
N ALA A 400 -12.49 -4.71 -6.94
CA ALA A 400 -12.50 -3.65 -5.92
C ALA A 400 -13.87 -3.59 -5.23
N GLN A 401 -13.86 -3.40 -3.92
CA GLN A 401 -15.04 -3.19 -3.09
C GLN A 401 -14.96 -1.77 -2.55
N VAL A 402 -15.84 -0.93 -3.02
CA VAL A 402 -15.85 0.51 -2.73
C VAL A 402 -17.14 0.87 -2.03
N THR A 403 -17.02 1.53 -0.89
CA THR A 403 -18.11 2.24 -0.22
C THR A 403 -17.76 3.72 -0.26
N ALA A 404 -18.51 4.50 -0.98
CA ALA A 404 -18.34 5.93 -1.10
C ALA A 404 -19.56 6.63 -0.46
N ILE A 405 -19.30 7.55 0.44
CA ILE A 405 -20.31 8.21 1.26
C ILE A 405 -20.07 9.70 1.13
N ALA A 406 -21.12 10.45 0.84
CA ALA A 406 -21.10 11.89 0.71
C ALA A 406 -21.90 12.58 1.82
N GLY A 407 -21.64 13.83 2.02
CA GLY A 407 -22.50 14.73 2.76
C GLY A 407 -23.74 15.17 1.96
N ASP A 408 -24.43 16.18 2.44
CA ASP A 408 -25.79 16.50 1.98
C ASP A 408 -25.89 17.00 0.53
N CYS A 409 -24.91 17.70 0.03
CA CYS A 409 -24.96 18.37 -1.28
C CYS A 409 -23.95 17.80 -2.30
N ALA A 410 -23.19 16.76 -1.95
CA ALA A 410 -22.17 16.18 -2.81
C ALA A 410 -22.59 14.83 -3.42
N ALA A 411 -21.86 14.41 -4.45
CA ALA A 411 -21.97 13.05 -5.00
C ALA A 411 -21.11 12.08 -4.18
N ALA A 412 -21.60 10.87 -3.95
CA ALA A 412 -20.76 9.84 -3.32
C ALA A 412 -19.49 9.56 -4.15
N ILE A 413 -19.58 9.63 -5.50
CA ILE A 413 -18.45 9.57 -6.42
C ILE A 413 -18.65 10.64 -7.48
N GLY A 414 -17.83 11.70 -7.49
CA GLY A 414 -17.94 12.76 -8.49
C GLY A 414 -17.60 14.14 -7.96
N SER A 415 -18.55 15.08 -8.05
CA SER A 415 -18.41 16.47 -7.58
C SER A 415 -19.61 16.89 -6.71
N ASP A 416 -19.48 18.07 -6.13
CA ASP A 416 -20.56 18.77 -5.40
C ASP A 416 -21.68 19.26 -6.34
N ASP A 417 -22.61 20.05 -5.80
CA ASP A 417 -23.76 20.63 -6.54
C ASP A 417 -23.47 22.00 -7.16
N LYS A 418 -22.33 22.61 -6.90
CA LYS A 418 -21.98 23.96 -7.35
C LYS A 418 -21.25 23.95 -8.69
N ASN A 419 -20.51 22.90 -8.99
CA ASN A 419 -19.67 22.77 -10.18
C ASN A 419 -19.99 21.53 -11.02
N GLU A 420 -20.03 21.72 -12.35
CA GLU A 420 -20.30 20.64 -13.29
C GLU A 420 -19.16 19.60 -13.31
N MET A 421 -19.45 18.33 -13.10
CA MET A 421 -18.53 17.24 -13.41
C MET A 421 -18.29 17.20 -14.93
N THR A 422 -17.02 17.24 -15.34
CA THR A 422 -16.60 17.11 -16.75
C THR A 422 -15.68 15.92 -16.99
N GLY A 423 -15.27 15.23 -15.94
CA GLY A 423 -14.39 14.08 -15.97
C GLY A 423 -15.07 12.80 -16.39
N THR A 424 -14.36 11.70 -16.22
CA THR A 424 -14.85 10.37 -16.61
C THR A 424 -14.75 9.38 -15.46
N ILE A 425 -15.83 8.64 -15.23
CA ILE A 425 -15.87 7.57 -14.24
C ILE A 425 -15.98 6.22 -14.95
N PHE A 426 -15.02 5.33 -14.72
CA PHE A 426 -15.02 3.95 -15.19
C PHE A 426 -15.31 3.01 -14.02
N ILE A 427 -16.34 2.17 -14.17
CA ILE A 427 -16.62 1.09 -13.22
C ILE A 427 -16.63 -0.21 -14.02
N LEU A 428 -15.63 -1.05 -13.81
CA LEU A 428 -15.27 -2.14 -14.72
C LEU A 428 -14.96 -3.45 -13.95
N GLY A 429 -14.82 -4.54 -14.71
CA GLY A 429 -14.49 -5.85 -14.13
C GLY A 429 -15.65 -6.41 -13.31
N ASN A 430 -15.36 -6.88 -12.09
CA ASN A 430 -16.32 -7.36 -11.11
C ASN A 430 -16.37 -6.41 -9.89
N ALA A 431 -16.20 -5.12 -10.10
CA ALA A 431 -16.20 -4.14 -9.02
C ALA A 431 -17.57 -4.10 -8.32
N HIS A 432 -17.51 -3.91 -7.01
CA HIS A 432 -18.70 -3.73 -6.17
C HIS A 432 -18.65 -2.32 -5.57
N VAL A 433 -19.58 -1.48 -5.96
CA VAL A 433 -19.70 -0.11 -5.49
C VAL A 433 -20.97 0.01 -4.65
N THR A 434 -20.83 0.54 -3.47
CA THR A 434 -21.92 0.96 -2.59
C THR A 434 -21.79 2.45 -2.39
N THR A 435 -22.87 3.19 -2.59
CA THR A 435 -22.93 4.63 -2.35
C THR A 435 -23.92 4.91 -1.22
N GLY A 436 -23.63 5.91 -0.41
CA GLY A 436 -24.45 6.35 0.70
C GLY A 436 -24.37 7.85 0.92
N MET A 437 -25.19 8.35 1.83
CA MET A 437 -25.11 9.71 2.37
C MET A 437 -25.04 9.63 3.89
N LEU A 438 -24.44 10.62 4.52
CA LEU A 438 -24.39 10.75 5.98
C LEU A 438 -25.77 11.11 6.53
N ASP A 439 -26.01 10.82 7.80
CA ASP A 439 -27.19 11.22 8.57
C ASP A 439 -26.81 12.38 9.49
N ASP A 440 -27.25 13.60 9.15
CA ASP A 440 -27.07 14.83 9.93
C ASP A 440 -25.65 15.00 10.52
N ASP A 441 -24.62 15.21 9.70
CA ASP A 441 -23.26 15.64 10.08
C ASP A 441 -22.60 14.75 11.15
N ASP A 442 -22.70 13.41 11.04
CA ASP A 442 -22.26 12.48 12.10
C ASP A 442 -21.07 11.62 11.63
N VAL A 443 -19.97 12.29 11.21
CA VAL A 443 -18.67 11.65 11.03
C VAL A 443 -17.63 12.28 11.94
N HIS A 444 -16.72 11.51 12.48
CA HIS A 444 -15.60 12.00 13.27
C HIS A 444 -14.49 10.96 13.41
N PHE A 445 -13.27 11.42 13.62
CA PHE A 445 -12.14 10.58 13.91
C PHE A 445 -11.97 10.38 15.43
N ASP A 446 -12.00 9.11 15.87
CA ASP A 446 -11.74 8.76 17.26
C ASP A 446 -10.23 8.59 17.49
N TYR A 447 -9.57 9.63 18.01
CA TYR A 447 -8.13 9.62 18.31
C TYR A 447 -7.67 8.51 19.26
N ASN A 448 -8.58 7.92 20.05
CA ASN A 448 -8.23 6.81 20.95
C ASN A 448 -8.24 5.47 20.24
N THR A 449 -9.23 5.23 19.37
CA THR A 449 -9.35 3.97 18.61
C THR A 449 -8.67 4.03 17.25
N LYS A 450 -8.36 5.25 16.76
CA LYS A 450 -7.80 5.50 15.43
C LYS A 450 -8.73 5.02 14.32
N GLU A 451 -10.01 5.18 14.52
CA GLU A 451 -11.07 4.77 13.59
C GLU A 451 -11.96 5.96 13.24
N ILE A 452 -12.37 6.04 11.98
CA ILE A 452 -13.40 6.98 11.51
C ILE A 452 -14.75 6.37 11.84
N LYS A 453 -15.60 7.10 12.52
CA LYS A 453 -16.97 6.73 12.89
C LYS A 453 -17.96 7.58 12.13
N TYR A 454 -18.99 6.97 11.58
CA TYR A 454 -20.03 7.65 10.80
C TYR A 454 -21.36 6.94 10.92
N THR A 455 -22.43 7.65 10.65
CA THR A 455 -23.81 7.13 10.56
C THR A 455 -24.37 7.41 9.17
N LEU A 456 -25.02 6.41 8.56
CA LEU A 456 -25.65 6.55 7.25
C LEU A 456 -27.12 6.92 7.38
N ASP A 457 -27.61 7.83 6.54
CA ASP A 457 -29.05 7.99 6.31
C ASP A 457 -29.58 6.77 5.54
N GLU A 458 -30.38 5.94 6.21
CA GLU A 458 -30.97 4.75 5.61
C GLU A 458 -32.00 5.07 4.49
N ASN A 459 -32.42 6.33 4.34
CA ASN A 459 -33.43 6.78 3.38
C ASN A 459 -32.84 7.52 2.18
N SER A 460 -31.59 7.94 2.25
CA SER A 460 -30.90 8.68 1.20
C SER A 460 -29.95 7.78 0.39
N ILE A 461 -29.75 8.16 -0.86
CA ILE A 461 -28.93 7.43 -1.82
C ILE A 461 -27.83 8.36 -2.28
N GLY A 462 -26.57 7.98 -2.10
CA GLY A 462 -25.45 8.70 -2.69
C GLY A 462 -25.41 8.50 -4.21
N TYR A 463 -25.16 9.56 -4.95
CA TYR A 463 -25.10 9.54 -6.41
C TYR A 463 -23.67 9.34 -6.92
N ILE A 464 -23.58 8.89 -8.17
CA ILE A 464 -22.35 8.85 -8.96
C ILE A 464 -22.48 9.90 -10.05
N GLY A 465 -21.59 10.89 -10.08
CA GLY A 465 -21.58 11.97 -11.05
C GLY A 465 -21.61 13.34 -10.40
N ASP A 466 -22.52 14.16 -10.83
CA ASP A 466 -22.82 15.47 -10.24
C ASP A 466 -23.92 15.32 -9.18
N SER A 467 -23.88 16.10 -8.13
CA SER A 467 -24.95 16.12 -7.12
C SER A 467 -26.28 16.61 -7.71
N GLN A 468 -27.41 16.09 -7.23
CA GLN A 468 -28.75 16.42 -7.74
C GLN A 468 -29.34 17.72 -7.12
N SER A 469 -28.58 18.79 -6.97
CA SER A 469 -29.20 20.06 -6.60
C SER A 469 -30.16 20.56 -7.69
N SER A 470 -31.23 21.18 -7.26
CA SER A 470 -32.32 21.69 -8.14
C SER A 470 -31.89 22.75 -9.15
N ASN A 471 -30.66 23.21 -9.14
CA ASN A 471 -30.14 24.34 -9.90
C ASN A 471 -29.24 23.95 -11.10
N HIS A 472 -28.61 22.80 -11.12
CA HIS A 472 -27.74 22.35 -12.23
C HIS A 472 -28.34 21.11 -12.93
N LYS A 473 -28.67 21.27 -14.21
CA LYS A 473 -29.37 20.26 -15.02
C LYS A 473 -28.50 19.61 -16.11
N SER A 474 -27.21 19.84 -16.13
CA SER A 474 -26.32 19.33 -17.18
C SER A 474 -25.08 18.69 -16.59
N ASP A 475 -25.18 17.44 -16.20
CA ASP A 475 -23.98 16.63 -15.99
C ASP A 475 -23.26 16.47 -17.35
N ASN A 476 -22.04 17.01 -17.45
CA ASN A 476 -21.16 16.88 -18.60
C ASN A 476 -20.13 15.76 -18.42
N GLY A 477 -20.15 15.05 -17.30
CA GLY A 477 -19.35 13.88 -17.04
C GLY A 477 -19.68 12.71 -17.96
N HIS A 478 -18.76 11.77 -18.07
CA HIS A 478 -18.91 10.56 -18.85
C HIS A 478 -18.78 9.31 -17.97
N TYR A 479 -19.57 8.29 -18.27
CA TYR A 479 -19.58 7.02 -17.52
C TYR A 479 -19.28 5.86 -18.43
N VAL A 480 -18.42 4.94 -17.99
CA VAL A 480 -18.17 3.66 -18.69
C VAL A 480 -18.42 2.52 -17.71
N ILE A 481 -19.48 1.76 -17.95
CA ILE A 481 -19.94 0.71 -17.04
C ILE A 481 -19.76 -0.67 -17.66
N GLY A 482 -19.07 -1.55 -16.94
CA GLY A 482 -18.91 -2.95 -17.29
C GLY A 482 -20.15 -3.80 -16.97
N PRO A 483 -20.36 -4.94 -17.67
CA PRO A 483 -21.56 -5.75 -17.49
C PRO A 483 -21.60 -6.51 -16.15
N ASP A 484 -20.45 -6.81 -15.57
CA ASP A 484 -20.34 -7.67 -14.38
C ASP A 484 -20.17 -6.90 -13.07
N VAL A 485 -20.19 -5.56 -13.13
CA VAL A 485 -20.12 -4.70 -11.94
C VAL A 485 -21.44 -4.73 -11.16
N THR A 486 -21.37 -4.38 -9.88
CA THR A 486 -22.58 -4.09 -9.09
C THR A 486 -22.48 -2.70 -8.47
N ILE A 487 -23.59 -1.94 -8.56
CA ILE A 487 -23.75 -0.64 -7.93
C ILE A 487 -25.00 -0.74 -7.06
N ASN A 488 -24.84 -0.57 -5.75
CA ASN A 488 -25.91 -0.75 -4.76
C ASN A 488 -26.69 -2.07 -4.94
N GLY A 489 -25.96 -3.15 -5.26
CA GLY A 489 -26.52 -4.48 -5.53
C GLY A 489 -27.26 -4.62 -6.87
N ARG A 490 -27.23 -3.59 -7.75
CA ARG A 490 -27.75 -3.64 -9.11
C ARG A 490 -26.65 -3.99 -10.09
N ASN A 491 -26.98 -4.80 -11.09
CA ASN A 491 -26.01 -5.24 -12.09
C ASN A 491 -25.75 -4.13 -13.14
N GLY A 492 -24.53 -3.94 -13.57
CA GLY A 492 -24.11 -2.93 -14.55
C GLY A 492 -24.78 -3.05 -15.92
N SER A 493 -25.35 -4.21 -16.27
CA SER A 493 -26.14 -4.38 -17.49
C SER A 493 -27.60 -3.90 -17.37
N ASP A 494 -28.09 -3.61 -16.17
CA ASP A 494 -29.46 -3.14 -15.91
C ASP A 494 -29.50 -1.61 -15.80
N ILE A 495 -29.53 -0.92 -16.94
CA ILE A 495 -29.51 0.55 -17.01
C ILE A 495 -30.70 1.18 -16.31
N GLU A 496 -31.90 0.59 -16.43
CA GLU A 496 -33.10 1.15 -15.79
C GLU A 496 -32.96 1.18 -14.25
N ALA A 497 -32.27 0.18 -13.70
CA ALA A 497 -32.00 0.14 -12.27
C ALA A 497 -30.84 1.06 -11.86
N LEU A 498 -29.93 1.43 -12.78
CA LEU A 498 -28.82 2.33 -12.49
C LEU A 498 -29.17 3.81 -12.61
N LYS A 499 -30.25 4.18 -13.27
CA LYS A 499 -30.72 5.57 -13.38
C LYS A 499 -30.99 6.22 -12.02
N ASP A 500 -31.25 5.41 -11.00
CA ASP A 500 -31.47 5.90 -9.62
C ASP A 500 -30.16 6.24 -8.88
N TYR A 501 -29.00 5.86 -9.45
CA TYR A 501 -27.70 5.97 -8.78
C TYR A 501 -26.65 6.76 -9.56
N ILE A 502 -26.82 6.85 -10.89
CA ILE A 502 -25.89 7.58 -11.76
C ILE A 502 -26.63 8.77 -12.37
N ASN A 503 -26.04 9.94 -12.21
CA ASN A 503 -26.60 11.16 -12.78
C ASN A 503 -26.37 11.24 -14.29
N MET A 504 -27.17 10.51 -15.06
CA MET A 504 -27.04 10.37 -16.50
C MET A 504 -27.80 11.46 -17.22
N ARG A 505 -27.18 12.07 -18.25
CA ARG A 505 -27.87 12.95 -19.18
C ARG A 505 -28.79 12.13 -20.10
N LEU A 506 -30.09 12.18 -19.88
CA LEU A 506 -31.10 11.46 -20.64
C LEU A 506 -31.55 12.27 -21.86
N SER A 507 -31.66 11.62 -23.02
CA SER A 507 -32.23 12.23 -24.23
C SER A 507 -33.76 12.37 -24.12
N GLY A 508 -34.34 13.31 -24.90
CA GLY A 508 -35.79 13.52 -24.97
C GLY A 508 -36.27 14.77 -24.22
N GLU A 509 -37.47 15.29 -24.65
CA GLU A 509 -38.05 16.54 -24.07
C GLU A 509 -38.42 16.41 -22.58
N ASN A 510 -38.58 15.19 -22.08
CA ASN A 510 -38.95 14.91 -20.68
C ASN A 510 -37.85 14.18 -19.91
N HIS A 511 -36.63 14.13 -20.44
CA HIS A 511 -35.51 13.35 -19.88
C HIS A 511 -35.85 11.86 -19.62
N ASP A 512 -36.63 11.22 -20.53
CA ASP A 512 -37.09 9.84 -20.46
C ASP A 512 -36.45 8.94 -21.54
N GLY A 513 -35.46 9.46 -22.28
CA GLY A 513 -34.76 8.76 -23.35
C GLY A 513 -33.55 7.92 -22.88
N ASP A 514 -32.74 7.48 -23.85
CA ASP A 514 -31.52 6.77 -23.59
C ASP A 514 -30.44 7.71 -23.02
N PRO A 515 -29.56 7.23 -22.11
CA PRO A 515 -28.47 8.02 -21.60
C PRO A 515 -27.48 8.43 -22.72
N GLU A 516 -27.18 9.73 -22.82
CA GLU A 516 -26.25 10.27 -23.85
C GLU A 516 -24.77 10.18 -23.43
N ASN A 517 -24.49 10.26 -22.13
CA ASN A 517 -23.13 10.28 -21.58
C ASN A 517 -22.72 8.93 -20.93
N LEU A 518 -23.42 7.85 -21.23
CA LEU A 518 -23.09 6.50 -20.74
C LEU A 518 -22.55 5.63 -21.87
N THR A 519 -21.43 4.98 -21.63
CA THR A 519 -20.92 3.89 -22.47
C THR A 519 -21.07 2.55 -21.73
N ARG A 520 -21.76 1.61 -22.36
CA ARG A 520 -21.88 0.23 -21.87
C ARG A 520 -20.94 -0.69 -22.61
N LEU A 521 -20.35 -1.64 -21.89
CA LEU A 521 -19.51 -2.66 -22.46
C LEU A 521 -20.26 -4.02 -22.44
N ASP A 522 -20.25 -4.73 -23.57
CA ASP A 522 -20.68 -6.13 -23.65
C ASP A 522 -19.43 -7.00 -23.92
N ILE A 523 -19.10 -7.86 -22.97
CA ILE A 523 -17.91 -8.71 -23.00
C ILE A 523 -18.36 -10.15 -23.20
N ARG A 524 -17.90 -10.78 -24.29
CA ARG A 524 -18.19 -12.18 -24.62
C ARG A 524 -16.90 -12.96 -24.81
N SER A 525 -16.87 -14.17 -24.33
CA SER A 525 -15.80 -15.13 -24.59
C SER A 525 -16.30 -16.39 -25.25
N GLU A 526 -15.74 -16.71 -26.41
CA GLU A 526 -16.03 -17.95 -27.12
C GLU A 526 -14.73 -18.65 -27.52
N ASN A 527 -14.56 -19.88 -27.07
CA ASN A 527 -13.33 -20.68 -27.30
C ASN A 527 -12.03 -19.94 -26.90
N GLY A 528 -12.06 -19.15 -25.83
CA GLY A 528 -10.91 -18.37 -25.34
C GLY A 528 -10.62 -17.09 -26.13
N LYS A 529 -11.41 -16.79 -27.16
CA LYS A 529 -11.34 -15.53 -27.86
C LYS A 529 -12.36 -14.56 -27.25
N PHE A 530 -11.86 -13.42 -26.81
CA PHE A 530 -12.69 -12.35 -26.25
C PHE A 530 -13.17 -11.42 -27.36
N THR A 531 -14.39 -10.96 -27.23
CA THR A 531 -14.99 -9.91 -28.04
C THR A 531 -15.61 -8.90 -27.09
N VAL A 532 -15.28 -7.64 -27.27
CA VAL A 532 -15.84 -6.53 -26.50
C VAL A 532 -16.49 -5.57 -27.47
N THR A 533 -17.71 -5.16 -27.17
CA THR A 533 -18.39 -4.09 -27.90
C THR A 533 -18.77 -3.00 -26.93
N ALA A 534 -18.67 -1.74 -27.38
CA ALA A 534 -19.11 -0.57 -26.63
C ALA A 534 -20.37 -0.01 -27.27
N GLU A 535 -21.33 0.36 -26.45
CA GLU A 535 -22.55 1.05 -26.85
C GLU A 535 -22.59 2.39 -26.11
N GLY A 536 -22.51 3.49 -26.83
CA GLY A 536 -22.35 4.85 -26.33
C GLY A 536 -21.23 5.57 -27.07
N GLU A 537 -20.66 6.63 -26.46
CA GLU A 537 -19.59 7.44 -27.05
C GLU A 537 -18.21 6.79 -26.98
N GLY A 538 -18.01 5.85 -26.05
CA GLY A 538 -16.75 5.12 -25.92
C GLY A 538 -16.52 4.11 -27.04
N ALA A 539 -15.26 3.81 -27.32
CA ALA A 539 -14.84 2.87 -28.34
C ALA A 539 -13.84 1.84 -27.78
N VAL A 540 -14.04 0.57 -28.15
CA VAL A 540 -13.04 -0.46 -27.89
C VAL A 540 -11.90 -0.28 -28.91
N GLU A 541 -10.71 0.03 -28.43
CA GLU A 541 -9.54 0.22 -29.29
C GLU A 541 -8.86 -1.11 -29.60
N LYS A 542 -8.61 -1.93 -28.58
CA LYS A 542 -7.92 -3.21 -28.74
C LYS A 542 -8.19 -4.15 -27.58
N ILE A 543 -7.97 -5.44 -27.85
CA ILE A 543 -7.94 -6.50 -26.86
C ILE A 543 -6.52 -7.08 -26.87
N LEU A 544 -5.90 -7.17 -25.69
CA LEU A 544 -4.54 -7.65 -25.52
C LEU A 544 -4.53 -8.99 -24.79
N TYR A 545 -3.70 -9.90 -25.26
CA TYR A 545 -3.48 -11.22 -24.68
C TYR A 545 -2.04 -11.29 -24.16
N GLY A 546 -1.85 -11.12 -22.85
CA GLY A 546 -0.51 -10.99 -22.28
C GLY A 546 0.27 -9.77 -22.81
N GLY A 547 -0.42 -8.66 -23.05
CA GLY A 547 0.14 -7.41 -23.59
C GLY A 547 0.25 -7.36 -25.12
N SER A 548 -0.22 -8.36 -25.87
CA SER A 548 -0.18 -8.41 -27.34
C SER A 548 -1.58 -8.51 -27.95
N GLU A 549 -1.85 -7.80 -29.06
CA GLU A 549 -3.08 -7.97 -29.83
C GLU A 549 -3.16 -9.32 -30.52
N ILE A 550 -2.05 -10.04 -30.64
CA ILE A 550 -2.00 -11.36 -31.27
C ILE A 550 -2.39 -12.40 -30.23
N VAL A 551 -3.43 -13.16 -30.53
CA VAL A 551 -3.85 -14.27 -29.66
C VAL A 551 -2.71 -15.31 -29.57
N PRO A 552 -2.19 -15.60 -28.36
CA PRO A 552 -1.11 -16.55 -28.19
C PRO A 552 -1.48 -17.95 -28.66
N THR A 553 -0.55 -18.60 -29.33
CA THR A 553 -0.65 -20.00 -29.73
C THR A 553 0.29 -20.91 -28.92
N ALA A 554 1.26 -20.34 -28.23
CA ALA A 554 2.13 -21.08 -27.33
C ALA A 554 1.36 -21.49 -26.06
N PRO A 555 1.61 -22.68 -25.51
CA PRO A 555 1.00 -23.10 -24.26
C PRO A 555 1.31 -22.13 -23.13
N GLY A 556 0.30 -21.79 -22.32
CA GLY A 556 0.46 -20.86 -21.22
C GLY A 556 -0.87 -20.25 -20.76
N THR A 557 -0.80 -19.45 -19.72
CA THR A 557 -1.91 -18.67 -19.18
C THR A 557 -1.62 -17.20 -19.43
N TYR A 558 -2.50 -16.54 -20.16
CA TYR A 558 -2.32 -15.16 -20.58
C TYR A 558 -3.45 -14.30 -20.02
N PRO A 559 -3.15 -13.23 -19.26
CA PRO A 559 -4.17 -12.25 -18.90
C PRO A 559 -4.71 -11.63 -20.19
N VAL A 560 -6.03 -11.42 -20.24
CA VAL A 560 -6.67 -10.73 -21.36
C VAL A 560 -7.15 -9.38 -20.84
N THR A 561 -6.67 -8.31 -21.47
CA THR A 561 -7.07 -6.95 -21.17
C THR A 561 -7.77 -6.31 -22.38
N CYS A 562 -8.61 -5.35 -22.10
CA CYS A 562 -9.28 -4.51 -23.08
C CYS A 562 -8.85 -3.07 -22.89
N VAL A 563 -8.61 -2.37 -23.99
CA VAL A 563 -8.37 -0.93 -23.99
C VAL A 563 -9.61 -0.26 -24.55
N VAL A 564 -10.25 0.55 -23.74
CA VAL A 564 -11.40 1.37 -24.10
C VAL A 564 -10.95 2.82 -24.17
N ARG A 565 -11.37 3.54 -25.19
CA ARG A 565 -11.15 4.97 -25.35
C ARG A 565 -12.47 5.72 -25.27
N LEU A 566 -12.45 6.81 -24.51
CA LEU A 566 -13.50 7.79 -24.46
C LEU A 566 -12.86 9.20 -24.57
N GLY A 567 -13.19 9.94 -25.63
CA GLY A 567 -12.50 11.18 -25.96
C GLY A 567 -11.01 10.96 -26.22
N GLU A 568 -10.16 11.62 -25.45
CA GLU A 568 -8.69 11.45 -25.46
C GLU A 568 -8.20 10.44 -24.41
N GLU A 569 -9.05 10.05 -23.47
CA GLU A 569 -8.72 9.12 -22.40
C GLU A 569 -8.77 7.67 -22.87
N THR A 570 -7.80 6.87 -22.40
CA THR A 570 -7.75 5.43 -22.65
C THR A 570 -7.51 4.68 -21.36
N VAL A 571 -8.33 3.66 -21.12
CA VAL A 571 -8.21 2.80 -19.93
C VAL A 571 -8.01 1.36 -20.37
N GLU A 572 -6.96 0.72 -19.83
CA GLU A 572 -6.73 -0.72 -19.97
C GLU A 572 -7.19 -1.43 -18.69
N PHE A 573 -8.07 -2.42 -18.85
CA PHE A 573 -8.59 -3.20 -17.72
C PHE A 573 -8.67 -4.67 -18.08
N ARG A 574 -8.67 -5.54 -17.06
CA ARG A 574 -8.71 -6.98 -17.24
C ARG A 574 -10.12 -7.45 -17.53
N ILE A 575 -10.29 -8.24 -18.61
CA ILE A 575 -11.57 -8.84 -19.01
C ILE A 575 -11.58 -10.37 -18.85
N GLY A 576 -10.46 -10.99 -18.54
CA GLY A 576 -10.40 -12.43 -18.34
C GLY A 576 -9.00 -13.01 -18.46
N THR A 577 -8.96 -14.30 -18.76
CA THR A 577 -7.72 -15.07 -18.92
C THR A 577 -7.88 -16.07 -20.05
N LEU A 578 -6.92 -16.08 -20.98
CA LEU A 578 -6.80 -17.11 -22.01
C LEU A 578 -5.84 -18.20 -21.52
N VAL A 579 -6.30 -19.45 -21.50
CA VAL A 579 -5.45 -20.61 -21.28
C VAL A 579 -5.24 -21.32 -22.62
N VAL A 580 -3.99 -21.33 -23.10
CA VAL A 580 -3.59 -22.13 -24.27
C VAL A 580 -3.00 -23.42 -23.74
N PRO A 581 -3.65 -24.56 -23.99
CA PRO A 581 -3.14 -25.86 -23.53
C PRO A 581 -1.83 -26.20 -24.24
N GLU A 582 -0.97 -26.99 -23.59
CA GLU A 582 0.18 -27.59 -24.28
C GLU A 582 -0.32 -28.39 -25.49
N PRO A 583 0.33 -28.28 -26.66
CA PRO A 583 0.00 -29.13 -27.79
C PRO A 583 0.15 -30.60 -27.37
N GLU A 584 -0.82 -31.42 -27.69
CA GLU A 584 -0.65 -32.87 -27.60
C GLU A 584 0.64 -33.21 -28.36
N PRO A 585 1.58 -33.99 -27.81
CA PRO A 585 2.76 -34.40 -28.55
C PRO A 585 2.31 -35.06 -29.86
N ALA A 586 2.89 -34.56 -30.97
CA ALA A 586 2.58 -35.10 -32.32
C ALA A 586 2.67 -36.60 -32.29
N ASP A 587 1.66 -37.28 -32.90
CA ASP A 587 1.50 -38.72 -33.01
C ASP A 587 2.84 -39.44 -33.23
N GLU A 588 3.52 -39.87 -32.13
CA GLU A 588 4.27 -41.12 -32.19
C GLU A 588 3.23 -42.23 -32.28
N GLU A 589 3.38 -43.14 -33.23
CA GLU A 589 2.50 -44.29 -33.40
C GLU A 589 2.18 -44.92 -32.04
N PRO A 590 0.90 -45.27 -31.76
CA PRO A 590 0.46 -45.61 -30.42
C PRO A 590 1.25 -46.81 -29.91
N ASP A 591 2.15 -46.60 -28.96
CA ASP A 591 2.63 -47.66 -28.08
C ASP A 591 1.40 -48.05 -27.22
N GLU A 592 0.79 -49.19 -27.59
CA GLU A 592 -0.43 -49.70 -26.97
C GLU A 592 -0.29 -50.03 -25.47
N THR A 593 0.85 -49.67 -24.84
CA THR A 593 1.20 -50.05 -23.46
C THR A 593 1.05 -48.90 -22.46
N ASN A 594 0.74 -47.66 -22.87
CA ASN A 594 0.69 -46.53 -21.92
C ASN A 594 -0.72 -45.88 -21.89
N PRO A 595 -1.42 -45.92 -20.74
CA PRO A 595 -2.78 -45.37 -20.62
C PRO A 595 -2.80 -43.84 -20.76
N LYS A 596 -3.77 -43.35 -21.57
CA LYS A 596 -3.99 -41.91 -21.78
C LYS A 596 -4.45 -41.26 -20.48
N GLN A 597 -3.62 -40.38 -19.90
CA GLN A 597 -3.90 -39.64 -18.64
C GLN A 597 -4.49 -38.28 -18.99
N SER A 598 -5.37 -37.77 -18.11
CA SER A 598 -5.85 -36.39 -18.20
C SER A 598 -4.76 -35.40 -17.79
N PRO A 599 -4.59 -34.25 -18.46
CA PRO A 599 -3.67 -33.20 -18.02
C PRO A 599 -4.07 -32.56 -16.68
N LEU A 600 -5.33 -32.71 -16.25
CA LEU A 600 -5.87 -32.10 -15.06
C LEU A 600 -5.76 -32.99 -13.80
N TYR A 601 -5.68 -34.33 -14.01
CA TYR A 601 -5.53 -35.32 -12.94
C TYR A 601 -4.87 -36.58 -13.50
N ARG A 602 -4.27 -37.39 -12.60
CA ARG A 602 -3.64 -38.66 -12.93
C ARG A 602 -4.22 -39.78 -12.08
N VAL A 603 -4.27 -40.97 -12.65
CA VAL A 603 -4.63 -42.20 -11.93
C VAL A 603 -3.44 -43.16 -11.97
N THR A 604 -2.92 -43.51 -10.79
CA THR A 604 -1.70 -44.32 -10.64
C THR A 604 -1.94 -45.55 -9.78
N ASP A 605 -1.06 -46.55 -9.94
CA ASP A 605 -0.96 -47.69 -9.03
C ASP A 605 -0.21 -47.34 -7.72
N ARG A 606 0.13 -48.38 -6.93
CA ARG A 606 0.85 -48.25 -5.64
C ARG A 606 2.25 -47.70 -5.80
N ASP A 607 2.90 -48.01 -6.93
CA ASP A 607 4.27 -47.60 -7.21
C ASP A 607 4.33 -46.22 -7.91
N GLY A 608 3.18 -45.54 -8.09
CA GLY A 608 3.08 -44.25 -8.75
C GLY A 608 3.09 -44.29 -10.28
N LYS A 609 2.98 -45.50 -10.87
CA LYS A 609 2.91 -45.69 -12.31
C LYS A 609 1.50 -45.50 -12.79
N ASP A 610 1.34 -44.83 -13.93
CA ASP A 610 0.05 -44.58 -14.55
C ASP A 610 -0.67 -45.88 -14.93
N ILE A 611 -1.96 -45.97 -14.61
CA ILE A 611 -2.81 -47.10 -14.93
C ILE A 611 -4.01 -46.65 -15.79
N PRO A 612 -4.53 -47.54 -16.66
CA PRO A 612 -5.68 -47.21 -17.51
C PRO A 612 -6.92 -46.95 -16.67
N TYR A 613 -7.69 -45.94 -17.07
CA TYR A 613 -9.00 -45.64 -16.52
C TYR A 613 -9.95 -45.15 -17.60
N GLU A 614 -11.23 -45.23 -17.34
CA GLU A 614 -12.29 -44.62 -18.15
C GLU A 614 -12.84 -43.39 -17.42
N ALA A 615 -13.08 -42.32 -18.16
CA ALA A 615 -13.68 -41.11 -17.62
C ALA A 615 -14.91 -40.73 -18.44
N GLU A 616 -16.06 -40.63 -17.78
CA GLU A 616 -17.32 -40.27 -18.38
C GLU A 616 -17.93 -39.05 -17.68
N LYS A 617 -18.21 -37.98 -18.41
CA LYS A 617 -18.98 -36.84 -17.91
C LYS A 617 -20.44 -36.97 -18.34
N LYS A 618 -21.31 -36.98 -17.34
CA LYS A 618 -22.76 -36.93 -17.56
C LYS A 618 -23.36 -35.84 -16.69
N ASP A 619 -24.04 -34.89 -17.33
CA ASP A 619 -24.49 -33.66 -16.66
C ASP A 619 -23.32 -32.95 -15.98
N SER A 620 -23.41 -32.64 -14.67
CA SER A 620 -22.37 -32.04 -13.88
C SER A 620 -21.48 -33.06 -13.10
N VAL A 621 -21.57 -34.36 -13.42
CA VAL A 621 -20.82 -35.42 -12.72
C VAL A 621 -19.76 -36.03 -13.64
N LEU A 622 -18.49 -36.01 -13.18
CA LEU A 622 -17.39 -36.74 -13.82
C LEU A 622 -17.16 -38.07 -13.08
N THR A 623 -17.35 -39.16 -13.74
CA THR A 623 -17.05 -40.52 -13.20
C THR A 623 -15.74 -41.03 -13.79
N ILE A 624 -14.78 -41.34 -12.91
CA ILE A 624 -13.45 -41.88 -13.26
C ILE A 624 -13.41 -43.32 -12.73
N THR A 625 -13.22 -44.29 -13.62
CA THR A 625 -13.25 -45.73 -13.29
C THR A 625 -11.90 -46.37 -13.63
N ALA A 626 -11.19 -46.89 -12.66
CA ALA A 626 -9.95 -47.68 -12.82
C ALA A 626 -10.28 -49.17 -12.59
N ALA A 627 -9.84 -50.03 -13.52
CA ALA A 627 -10.04 -51.48 -13.43
C ALA A 627 -9.06 -52.18 -12.49
N ALA A 628 -8.70 -51.57 -11.36
CA ALA A 628 -7.78 -52.07 -10.38
C ALA A 628 -8.37 -51.98 -8.97
N ASP A 629 -7.98 -52.88 -8.06
CA ASP A 629 -8.40 -52.82 -6.63
C ASP A 629 -7.70 -51.73 -5.85
N PHE A 630 -6.50 -51.36 -6.27
CA PHE A 630 -5.72 -50.23 -5.74
C PHE A 630 -5.53 -49.18 -6.84
N ALA A 631 -5.93 -47.95 -6.54
CA ALA A 631 -5.65 -46.81 -7.41
C ALA A 631 -5.61 -45.51 -6.61
N VAL A 632 -4.82 -44.56 -7.13
CA VAL A 632 -4.70 -43.20 -6.58
C VAL A 632 -5.07 -42.20 -7.63
N LEU A 633 -6.11 -41.41 -7.38
CA LEU A 633 -6.46 -40.22 -8.16
C LEU A 633 -5.70 -39.02 -7.57
N THR A 634 -4.84 -38.41 -8.35
CA THR A 634 -4.01 -37.25 -7.94
C THR A 634 -4.29 -36.08 -8.87
N GLY A 635 -4.45 -34.89 -8.32
CA GLY A 635 -4.59 -33.66 -9.11
C GLY A 635 -4.24 -32.43 -8.29
N LYS A 636 -3.87 -31.35 -8.96
CA LYS A 636 -3.70 -30.04 -8.33
C LYS A 636 -5.05 -29.33 -8.22
N LEU A 637 -5.26 -28.50 -7.20
CA LEU A 637 -6.51 -27.78 -6.99
C LEU A 637 -6.88 -26.86 -8.17
N ASN A 638 -5.89 -26.23 -8.81
CA ASN A 638 -6.13 -25.46 -10.04
C ASN A 638 -6.67 -26.33 -11.20
N GLY A 639 -6.21 -27.59 -11.34
CA GLY A 639 -6.79 -28.53 -12.31
C GLY A 639 -8.26 -28.87 -12.01
N PHE A 640 -8.60 -29.05 -10.75
CA PHE A 640 -9.97 -29.28 -10.32
C PHE A 640 -10.84 -28.01 -10.44
N SER A 641 -10.27 -26.82 -10.25
CA SER A 641 -10.93 -25.55 -10.55
C SER A 641 -11.31 -25.45 -12.05
N ILE A 642 -10.42 -25.86 -12.94
CA ILE A 642 -10.70 -25.91 -14.39
C ILE A 642 -11.86 -26.87 -14.69
N LEU A 643 -11.87 -28.06 -14.07
CA LEU A 643 -13.01 -29.00 -14.23
C LEU A 643 -14.34 -28.38 -13.77
N LYS A 644 -14.31 -27.56 -12.71
CA LYS A 644 -15.49 -26.84 -12.23
C LYS A 644 -15.97 -25.82 -13.26
N THR A 645 -15.08 -25.04 -13.86
CA THR A 645 -15.43 -24.08 -14.94
C THR A 645 -15.96 -24.79 -16.19
N GLN A 646 -15.59 -26.05 -16.41
CA GLN A 646 -16.11 -26.89 -17.47
C GLN A 646 -17.47 -27.55 -17.10
N GLY A 647 -18.11 -27.11 -16.02
CA GLY A 647 -19.40 -27.57 -15.57
C GLY A 647 -19.37 -28.94 -14.87
N VAL A 648 -18.26 -29.33 -14.25
CA VAL A 648 -18.19 -30.48 -13.35
C VAL A 648 -18.38 -30.00 -11.92
N GLU A 649 -19.41 -30.49 -11.25
CA GLU A 649 -19.68 -30.15 -9.83
C GLU A 649 -19.29 -31.29 -8.88
N LYS A 650 -19.41 -32.53 -9.34
CA LYS A 650 -19.15 -33.74 -8.55
C LYS A 650 -18.19 -34.67 -9.30
N ILE A 651 -17.22 -35.22 -8.59
CA ILE A 651 -16.36 -36.30 -9.09
C ILE A 651 -16.70 -37.58 -8.34
N ILE A 652 -16.84 -38.68 -9.11
CA ILE A 652 -16.98 -40.05 -8.61
C ILE A 652 -15.73 -40.83 -9.04
N PHE A 653 -14.96 -41.36 -8.08
CA PHE A 653 -13.86 -42.24 -8.37
C PHE A 653 -14.21 -43.68 -8.01
N LYS A 654 -14.05 -44.59 -8.96
CA LYS A 654 -14.39 -46.03 -8.83
C LYS A 654 -13.18 -46.89 -9.10
N THR A 655 -13.04 -47.96 -8.31
CA THR A 655 -12.06 -49.02 -8.47
C THR A 655 -12.79 -50.39 -8.41
N GLY A 656 -12.10 -51.51 -8.56
CA GLY A 656 -12.70 -52.84 -8.62
C GLY A 656 -13.63 -53.23 -7.45
N GLY A 657 -13.46 -52.66 -6.27
CA GLY A 657 -14.28 -52.96 -5.08
C GLY A 657 -14.76 -51.74 -4.30
N THR A 658 -14.43 -50.54 -4.72
CA THR A 658 -14.65 -49.32 -3.91
C THR A 658 -15.08 -48.15 -4.79
N ALA A 659 -16.00 -47.33 -4.32
CA ALA A 659 -16.38 -46.08 -4.95
C ALA A 659 -16.44 -44.98 -3.90
N SER A 660 -16.00 -43.79 -4.25
CA SER A 660 -16.13 -42.57 -3.43
C SER A 660 -16.45 -41.38 -4.31
N ALA A 661 -17.01 -40.35 -3.71
CA ALA A 661 -17.32 -39.12 -4.40
C ALA A 661 -17.02 -37.90 -3.52
N PHE A 662 -16.82 -36.76 -4.17
CA PHE A 662 -16.69 -35.45 -3.54
C PHE A 662 -17.18 -34.35 -4.49
N THR A 663 -17.59 -33.20 -3.91
CA THR A 663 -17.91 -32.04 -4.73
C THR A 663 -16.67 -31.20 -4.96
N LEU A 664 -16.58 -30.56 -6.13
CA LEU A 664 -15.46 -29.65 -6.41
C LEU A 664 -15.53 -28.39 -5.55
N SER A 665 -16.70 -27.96 -5.14
CA SER A 665 -16.86 -26.83 -4.21
C SER A 665 -16.22 -27.12 -2.87
N ASP A 666 -16.57 -28.27 -2.24
CA ASP A 666 -16.02 -28.65 -0.92
C ASP A 666 -14.51 -28.89 -0.98
N LEU A 667 -14.00 -29.43 -2.11
CA LEU A 667 -12.55 -29.61 -2.28
C LEU A 667 -11.81 -28.29 -2.40
N LEU A 668 -12.30 -27.35 -3.20
CA LEU A 668 -11.67 -26.06 -3.45
C LEU A 668 -11.73 -25.13 -2.23
N GLU A 669 -12.72 -25.30 -1.35
CA GLU A 669 -12.83 -24.57 -0.08
C GLU A 669 -11.80 -25.04 0.97
N LYS A 670 -11.25 -26.27 0.84
CA LYS A 670 -10.32 -26.86 1.82
C LYS A 670 -8.86 -26.47 1.62
N GLY A 671 -8.45 -25.96 0.46
CA GLY A 671 -7.05 -25.73 0.18
C GLY A 671 -6.80 -24.55 -0.76
N LYS A 672 -5.52 -24.20 -0.93
CA LYS A 672 -5.06 -23.10 -1.78
C LYS A 672 -4.77 -23.55 -3.21
N SER A 673 -4.90 -22.64 -4.18
CA SER A 673 -4.50 -22.87 -5.56
C SER A 673 -3.08 -23.44 -5.65
N GLY A 674 -2.90 -24.50 -6.47
CA GLY A 674 -1.60 -25.17 -6.63
C GLY A 674 -1.32 -26.34 -5.69
N GLU A 675 -2.05 -26.50 -4.58
CA GLU A 675 -1.91 -27.68 -3.72
C GLU A 675 -2.38 -28.94 -4.42
N THR A 676 -1.73 -30.06 -4.11
CA THR A 676 -2.06 -31.37 -4.68
C THR A 676 -2.97 -32.13 -3.74
N CYS A 677 -4.06 -32.67 -4.24
CA CYS A 677 -4.87 -33.64 -3.50
C CYS A 677 -4.65 -35.04 -4.03
N LYS A 678 -4.83 -36.05 -3.16
CA LYS A 678 -4.72 -37.47 -3.45
C LYS A 678 -5.87 -38.24 -2.82
N LEU A 679 -6.67 -38.88 -3.67
CA LEU A 679 -7.72 -39.81 -3.24
C LEU A 679 -7.25 -41.24 -3.54
N THR A 680 -7.02 -42.02 -2.49
CA THR A 680 -6.48 -43.38 -2.58
C THR A 680 -7.55 -44.40 -2.21
N HIS A 681 -7.76 -45.36 -3.12
CA HIS A 681 -8.53 -46.59 -2.85
C HIS A 681 -7.55 -47.76 -2.72
N ASP A 682 -7.58 -48.53 -1.64
CA ASP A 682 -6.73 -49.71 -1.45
C ASP A 682 -7.53 -51.04 -1.37
N GLY A 683 -8.70 -51.05 -1.92
CA GLY A 683 -9.60 -52.18 -1.91
C GLY A 683 -10.38 -52.41 -0.62
N LYS A 684 -9.97 -51.79 0.50
CA LYS A 684 -10.59 -51.91 1.80
C LYS A 684 -10.80 -50.57 2.51
N SER A 685 -9.95 -49.59 2.22
CA SER A 685 -10.00 -48.27 2.81
C SER A 685 -9.92 -47.19 1.74
N VAL A 686 -10.45 -46.03 2.08
CA VAL A 686 -10.39 -44.81 1.27
C VAL A 686 -9.73 -43.75 2.12
N THR A 687 -8.71 -43.08 1.56
CA THR A 687 -8.08 -41.92 2.17
C THR A 687 -8.06 -40.77 1.19
N PHE A 688 -8.37 -39.56 1.66
CA PHE A 688 -8.34 -38.36 0.85
C PHE A 688 -7.49 -37.29 1.58
N THR A 689 -6.41 -36.86 0.95
CA THR A 689 -5.42 -35.99 1.54
C THR A 689 -5.15 -34.77 0.68
N LEU A 690 -4.69 -33.68 1.28
CA LEU A 690 -4.43 -32.37 0.64
C LEU A 690 -3.12 -31.78 1.11
N GLY A 691 -2.42 -31.12 0.18
CA GLY A 691 -1.19 -30.36 0.41
C GLY A 691 0.05 -31.19 0.65
N GLU A 692 1.20 -30.52 0.81
CA GLU A 692 2.50 -31.18 1.05
C GLU A 692 2.54 -31.97 2.37
N LYS A 693 1.82 -31.51 3.37
CA LYS A 693 1.71 -32.17 4.70
C LYS A 693 0.73 -33.35 4.72
N MET A 694 0.12 -33.69 3.57
CA MET A 694 -0.85 -34.77 3.43
C MET A 694 -1.97 -34.72 4.49
N THR A 695 -2.53 -33.51 4.68
CA THR A 695 -3.63 -33.31 5.64
C THR A 695 -4.84 -34.14 5.21
N ASP A 696 -5.42 -34.92 6.12
CA ASP A 696 -6.59 -35.74 5.85
C ASP A 696 -7.85 -34.86 5.66
N ILE A 697 -8.45 -34.97 4.48
CA ILE A 697 -9.71 -34.31 4.10
C ILE A 697 -10.82 -35.33 3.77
N SER A 698 -10.71 -36.55 4.25
CA SER A 698 -11.70 -37.61 3.99
C SER A 698 -13.12 -37.25 4.49
N SER A 699 -13.22 -36.23 5.35
CA SER A 699 -14.51 -35.70 5.83
C SER A 699 -15.38 -35.06 4.75
N ILE A 700 -14.83 -34.72 3.58
CA ILE A 700 -15.62 -34.18 2.44
C ILE A 700 -16.10 -35.26 1.47
N LEU A 701 -15.78 -36.53 1.70
CA LEU A 701 -16.28 -37.62 0.90
C LEU A 701 -17.78 -37.81 1.16
N ILE A 702 -18.52 -37.94 0.07
CA ILE A 702 -19.97 -38.19 0.06
C ILE A 702 -20.27 -39.55 -0.57
N GLU A 703 -21.51 -40.02 -0.45
CA GLU A 703 -21.93 -41.22 -1.16
C GLU A 703 -21.84 -41.03 -2.69
N PRO A 704 -21.32 -42.04 -3.40
CA PRO A 704 -21.08 -41.96 -4.86
C PRO A 704 -22.34 -41.76 -5.69
#